data_76bee6a3ffe6156afb38b2a5b976c0f1
#
_entry.id   76bee6a3ffe6156afb38b2a5b976c0f1
#
_cell.length_a   1.000
_cell.length_b   1.000
_cell.length_c   1.000
_cell.angle_alpha   90.00
_cell.angle_beta   90.00
_cell.angle_gamma   90.00
#
_symmetry.space_group_name_H-M   'P 1'
#
loop_
_entity.id
_entity.type
_entity.pdbx_description
1 polymer ?
#
loop_
_entity_poly.entity_id
_entity_poly.type
_entity_poly.pdbx_seq_one_letter_code
_entity_poly.pdbx_strand_id
1 'polypeptide(L)'
;RRGRRYSVARRLAGLFASYARQRPGLLAAWLDGDLGELPGDLAWQPPLWRALVTTVGADPPHVRHDKTIARLRDGPADLPARLSLFGHTRLACTDVQLLDALAVHHDLHLWLPHPSDELWRALAGFQGADGLLPRRQDTSRRAAQHPLLETLGRDVRELQRALPAARATDEFLGATTKPDTLLGWLQADIAGNAPRPAGRSLSDADRSVQVHACHGPARQIDVLREVLLGLLEDDPTLQPRDIVVMCPDIDTYAPLIVAGFGLGEVAGDCHPAHRLRVRLADRALTQTNPLLSVAAELLTIAETRATASQLLNLAQAAPVRAKFGFADDDLDTITTWVRESNIRWGFDPTHRRRYGLDTVVHNTWRLGLDRILTGVAMSEDSQAWLDTALPLDDVGSNRVELAGRLAEFVERLHHVVGGLSGARPLVAWLDALATGIDLLTACNDGWQRAQVQREFADVLARAGSRAAPLLRLPDVRALLDAQLAGRPTRANFRTGTLTVCTMVPMRSVPHRVVCLVGLDDGVFPRLSHPDGDDVLAREPMTGERDIRSEDRQLLLDAIGAATQTLVITYTGADERTGQPRPPAVPLAELLDALDQTTSAPVRERILVTHPLQPFDRKNVTPGALLGAKPFTFDPAALAAAQAAAGKRCPPTAFISGRLPAPPAADVTLADLLDFFKDPVKGFFRALDYTLPWDVDTVEDSIPVQVDALAEWTVGERMLRDMLRGLHPDDAAHSEWRRGTLPPGRLGVRRAKEIRNRARDLAAAALAHRDGHGQAHDVDVDLGDGRRLSGTVTPVFGGRTVSVTYSKLAPKHVLPAWIGLVTLAAQEPGREWSALCIGRSKTRNHIARRLFVPPPDPVAVLRELVLLYDA
;
A
#
# COMPACT_ATOMS: atom_id res chain seq x y z
N ARG A 1 -20.08 -9.55 -18.83
CA ARG A 1 -19.43 -10.32 -19.92
C ARG A 1 -18.82 -9.42 -21.02
N ARG A 2 -19.45 -8.27 -21.38
CA ARG A 2 -18.93 -7.40 -22.46
C ARG A 2 -17.64 -6.63 -22.10
N GLY A 3 -17.35 -6.36 -20.82
CA GLY A 3 -16.16 -5.66 -20.36
C GLY A 3 -14.91 -6.53 -20.14
N ARG A 4 -14.93 -7.81 -20.56
CA ARG A 4 -13.78 -8.73 -20.44
C ARG A 4 -13.21 -9.15 -21.81
N ARG A 5 -13.65 -8.53 -22.89
CA ARG A 5 -13.26 -8.92 -24.25
C ARG A 5 -11.77 -8.84 -24.48
N TYR A 6 -11.18 -7.70 -24.11
CA TYR A 6 -9.75 -7.49 -24.26
C TYR A 6 -8.93 -8.46 -23.42
N SER A 7 -9.25 -8.62 -22.14
CA SER A 7 -8.53 -9.52 -21.23
C SER A 7 -8.58 -10.98 -21.72
N VAL A 8 -9.75 -11.44 -22.21
CA VAL A 8 -9.89 -12.79 -22.77
C VAL A 8 -9.10 -12.91 -24.07
N ALA A 9 -9.24 -11.95 -24.99
CA ALA A 9 -8.52 -11.98 -26.27
C ALA A 9 -7.00 -11.94 -26.05
N ARG A 10 -6.51 -11.11 -25.12
CA ARG A 10 -5.11 -11.04 -24.75
C ARG A 10 -4.59 -12.35 -24.14
N ARG A 11 -5.36 -12.96 -23.23
CA ARG A 11 -5.04 -14.27 -22.66
C ARG A 11 -4.89 -15.33 -23.75
N LEU A 12 -5.89 -15.44 -24.64
CA LEU A 12 -5.86 -16.40 -25.73
C LEU A 12 -4.71 -16.15 -26.71
N ALA A 13 -4.48 -14.88 -27.05
CA ALA A 13 -3.32 -14.49 -27.88
C ALA A 13 -2.01 -14.87 -27.21
N GLY A 14 -1.88 -14.72 -25.89
CA GLY A 14 -0.73 -15.16 -25.12
C GLY A 14 -0.50 -16.67 -25.16
N LEU A 15 -1.58 -17.46 -25.02
CA LEU A 15 -1.53 -18.92 -25.14
C LEU A 15 -1.06 -19.36 -26.54
N PHE A 16 -1.71 -18.87 -27.57
CA PHE A 16 -1.31 -19.24 -28.96
C PHE A 16 0.08 -18.74 -29.34
N ALA A 17 0.48 -17.57 -28.85
CA ALA A 17 1.85 -17.08 -29.03
C ALA A 17 2.88 -17.97 -28.32
N SER A 18 2.56 -18.47 -27.13
CA SER A 18 3.37 -19.44 -26.39
C SER A 18 3.50 -20.75 -27.17
N TYR A 19 2.38 -21.28 -27.67
CA TYR A 19 2.39 -22.49 -28.48
C TYR A 19 3.20 -22.32 -29.75
N ALA A 20 3.03 -21.18 -30.44
CA ALA A 20 3.77 -20.88 -31.66
C ALA A 20 5.28 -20.83 -31.45
N ARG A 21 5.73 -20.36 -30.28
CA ARG A 21 7.15 -20.24 -29.95
C ARG A 21 7.75 -21.51 -29.37
N GLN A 22 7.01 -22.21 -28.53
CA GLN A 22 7.55 -23.35 -27.79
C GLN A 22 7.23 -24.70 -28.42
N ARG A 23 6.05 -24.83 -29.05
CA ARG A 23 5.59 -26.07 -29.68
C ARG A 23 4.84 -25.80 -31.00
N PRO A 24 5.53 -25.27 -32.03
CA PRO A 24 4.90 -24.88 -33.29
C PRO A 24 4.19 -26.06 -33.99
N GLY A 25 4.72 -27.28 -33.86
CA GLY A 25 4.10 -28.50 -34.41
C GLY A 25 2.69 -28.78 -33.90
N LEU A 26 2.35 -28.36 -32.65
CA LEU A 26 0.98 -28.47 -32.12
C LEU A 26 0.00 -27.64 -32.96
N LEU A 27 0.36 -26.40 -33.29
CA LEU A 27 -0.49 -25.51 -34.08
C LEU A 27 -0.61 -25.97 -35.55
N ALA A 28 0.45 -26.57 -36.10
CA ALA A 28 0.44 -27.17 -37.42
C ALA A 28 -0.50 -28.36 -37.45
N ALA A 29 -0.39 -29.32 -36.53
CA ALA A 29 -1.27 -30.48 -36.40
C ALA A 29 -2.75 -30.08 -36.30
N TRP A 30 -3.06 -29.03 -35.55
CA TRP A 30 -4.44 -28.53 -35.42
C TRP A 30 -5.01 -27.96 -36.73
N LEU A 31 -4.17 -27.41 -37.61
CA LEU A 31 -4.60 -26.96 -38.94
C LEU A 31 -4.88 -28.16 -39.86
N ASP A 32 -4.08 -29.20 -39.78
CA ASP A 32 -4.22 -30.43 -40.57
C ASP A 32 -5.37 -31.32 -40.05
N GLY A 33 -6.00 -30.95 -38.94
CA GLY A 33 -7.12 -31.69 -38.37
C GLY A 33 -6.72 -32.76 -37.36
N ASP A 34 -5.44 -32.92 -37.09
CA ASP A 34 -4.94 -33.82 -36.05
C ASP A 34 -5.10 -33.15 -34.67
N LEU A 35 -5.94 -33.74 -33.84
CA LEU A 35 -6.22 -33.24 -32.50
C LEU A 35 -5.33 -33.88 -31.41
N GLY A 36 -4.63 -34.96 -31.78
CA GLY A 36 -3.87 -35.77 -30.83
C GLY A 36 -4.72 -36.22 -29.63
N GLU A 37 -4.09 -36.43 -28.47
CA GLU A 37 -4.75 -36.77 -27.21
C GLU A 37 -5.19 -35.51 -26.42
N LEU A 38 -5.83 -34.52 -27.08
CA LEU A 38 -6.26 -33.30 -26.44
C LEU A 38 -7.42 -33.58 -25.46
N PRO A 39 -7.33 -33.17 -24.19
CA PRO A 39 -8.41 -33.30 -23.22
C PRO A 39 -9.70 -32.61 -23.70
N GLY A 40 -10.85 -33.21 -23.39
CA GLY A 40 -12.16 -32.74 -23.90
C GLY A 40 -12.49 -31.30 -23.52
N ASP A 41 -12.00 -30.82 -22.36
CA ASP A 41 -12.15 -29.43 -21.89
C ASP A 41 -11.33 -28.42 -22.71
N LEU A 42 -10.34 -28.89 -23.47
CA LEU A 42 -9.48 -28.05 -24.33
C LEU A 42 -9.85 -28.19 -25.83
N ALA A 43 -10.80 -29.03 -26.18
CA ALA A 43 -11.22 -29.32 -27.56
C ALA A 43 -11.73 -28.09 -28.34
N TRP A 44 -12.02 -26.98 -27.67
CA TRP A 44 -12.43 -25.72 -28.30
C TRP A 44 -11.27 -24.97 -28.96
N GLN A 45 -10.01 -25.24 -28.60
CA GLN A 45 -8.82 -24.48 -29.07
C GLN A 45 -8.52 -24.75 -30.57
N PRO A 46 -8.45 -25.98 -31.07
CA PRO A 46 -8.16 -26.22 -32.49
C PRO A 46 -9.18 -25.60 -33.47
N PRO A 47 -10.51 -25.67 -33.24
CA PRO A 47 -11.47 -24.95 -34.08
C PRO A 47 -11.29 -23.43 -34.04
N LEU A 48 -11.00 -22.86 -32.84
CA LEU A 48 -10.74 -21.43 -32.71
C LEU A 48 -9.46 -21.02 -33.44
N TRP A 49 -8.40 -21.84 -33.37
CA TRP A 49 -7.13 -21.57 -34.08
C TRP A 49 -7.35 -21.56 -35.60
N ARG A 50 -8.04 -22.55 -36.16
CA ARG A 50 -8.40 -22.61 -37.59
C ARG A 50 -9.20 -21.37 -38.02
N ALA A 51 -10.22 -21.01 -37.25
CA ALA A 51 -11.00 -19.80 -37.52
C ALA A 51 -10.17 -18.52 -37.50
N LEU A 52 -9.23 -18.39 -36.54
CA LEU A 52 -8.32 -17.25 -36.46
C LEU A 52 -7.40 -17.16 -37.69
N VAL A 53 -6.77 -18.25 -38.08
CA VAL A 53 -5.89 -18.31 -39.26
C VAL A 53 -6.66 -17.93 -40.51
N THR A 54 -7.86 -18.50 -40.72
CA THR A 54 -8.72 -18.18 -41.87
C THR A 54 -9.12 -16.69 -41.86
N THR A 55 -9.49 -16.15 -40.70
CA THR A 55 -9.95 -14.75 -40.61
C THR A 55 -8.80 -13.74 -40.80
N VAL A 56 -7.61 -14.07 -40.31
CA VAL A 56 -6.43 -13.21 -40.45
C VAL A 56 -5.88 -13.21 -41.87
N GLY A 57 -6.01 -14.33 -42.57
CA GLY A 57 -5.58 -14.49 -43.97
C GLY A 57 -4.10 -14.34 -44.21
N ALA A 58 -3.27 -14.48 -43.16
CA ALA A 58 -1.80 -14.42 -43.21
C ALA A 58 -1.22 -15.77 -42.85
N ASP A 59 -0.02 -16.05 -43.33
CA ASP A 59 0.68 -17.29 -43.00
C ASP A 59 0.74 -17.47 -41.46
N PRO A 60 0.39 -18.67 -40.97
CA PRO A 60 0.51 -18.97 -39.55
C PRO A 60 1.96 -18.86 -39.04
N PRO A 61 2.18 -18.67 -37.71
CA PRO A 61 3.52 -18.47 -37.17
C PRO A 61 4.54 -19.55 -37.58
N HIS A 62 4.20 -20.82 -37.56
CA HIS A 62 5.09 -21.91 -37.95
C HIS A 62 5.49 -21.82 -39.43
N VAL A 63 4.54 -21.53 -40.34
CA VAL A 63 4.83 -21.36 -41.76
C VAL A 63 5.76 -20.18 -42.03
N ARG A 64 5.52 -19.05 -41.33
CA ARG A 64 6.44 -17.88 -41.41
C ARG A 64 7.81 -18.22 -40.87
N HIS A 65 7.87 -18.98 -39.80
CA HIS A 65 9.15 -19.43 -39.23
C HIS A 65 9.94 -20.29 -40.22
N ASP A 66 9.27 -21.32 -40.78
CA ASP A 66 9.92 -22.21 -41.79
C ASP A 66 10.40 -21.45 -43.02
N LYS A 67 9.58 -20.54 -43.56
CA LYS A 67 10.00 -19.66 -44.66
C LYS A 67 11.19 -18.77 -44.28
N THR A 68 11.24 -18.28 -43.05
CA THR A 68 12.36 -17.46 -42.56
C THR A 68 13.63 -18.28 -42.45
N ILE A 69 13.56 -19.48 -41.88
CA ILE A 69 14.68 -20.42 -41.80
C ILE A 69 15.21 -20.77 -43.18
N ALA A 70 14.30 -21.08 -44.11
CA ALA A 70 14.69 -21.40 -45.51
C ALA A 70 15.48 -20.24 -46.15
N ARG A 71 14.98 -18.99 -46.01
CA ARG A 71 15.66 -17.79 -46.53
C ARG A 71 17.03 -17.56 -45.91
N LEU A 72 17.14 -17.73 -44.57
CA LEU A 72 18.40 -17.56 -43.87
C LEU A 72 19.47 -18.61 -44.23
N ARG A 73 19.02 -19.80 -44.62
CA ARG A 73 19.93 -20.86 -45.14
C ARG A 73 20.31 -20.66 -46.58
N ASP A 74 19.46 -19.99 -47.36
CA ASP A 74 19.71 -19.73 -48.80
C ASP A 74 20.70 -18.57 -49.01
N GLY A 75 20.77 -17.61 -48.11
CA GLY A 75 21.72 -16.50 -48.23
C GLY A 75 21.89 -15.69 -46.93
N PRO A 76 22.96 -14.87 -46.86
CA PRO A 76 23.25 -14.08 -45.71
C PRO A 76 22.16 -13.02 -45.48
N ALA A 77 21.82 -12.77 -44.21
CA ALA A 77 20.96 -11.66 -43.82
C ALA A 77 21.74 -10.33 -43.82
N ASP A 78 21.03 -9.20 -43.96
CA ASP A 78 21.65 -7.87 -43.78
C ASP A 78 21.96 -7.58 -42.30
N LEU A 79 22.91 -8.34 -41.77
CA LEU A 79 23.37 -8.32 -40.38
C LEU A 79 24.91 -8.31 -40.37
N PRO A 80 25.56 -7.86 -39.28
CA PRO A 80 27.01 -7.99 -39.13
C PRO A 80 27.48 -9.43 -39.32
N ALA A 81 28.67 -9.61 -39.87
CA ALA A 81 29.25 -10.93 -40.12
C ALA A 81 29.36 -11.75 -38.81
N ARG A 82 29.63 -11.09 -37.69
CA ARG A 82 29.70 -11.70 -36.36
C ARG A 82 28.56 -11.25 -35.48
N LEU A 83 27.87 -12.23 -34.89
CA LEU A 83 26.76 -12.03 -33.94
C LEU A 83 27.11 -12.67 -32.60
N SER A 84 26.88 -11.96 -31.51
CA SER A 84 27.13 -12.45 -30.16
C SER A 84 25.87 -12.35 -29.29
N LEU A 85 25.47 -13.45 -28.69
CA LEU A 85 24.39 -13.52 -27.70
C LEU A 85 24.98 -13.84 -26.34
N PHE A 86 24.65 -13.06 -25.33
CA PHE A 86 25.18 -13.19 -23.98
C PHE A 86 24.11 -13.44 -22.94
N GLY A 87 24.38 -14.33 -21.98
CA GLY A 87 23.61 -14.45 -20.74
C GLY A 87 22.34 -15.28 -20.85
N HIS A 88 22.10 -16.01 -21.92
CA HIS A 88 20.94 -16.88 -22.05
C HIS A 88 21.11 -18.18 -21.27
N THR A 89 20.11 -18.53 -20.42
CA THR A 89 20.05 -19.83 -19.73
C THR A 89 18.94 -20.72 -20.29
N ARG A 90 18.10 -20.17 -21.16
CA ARG A 90 17.02 -20.86 -21.87
C ARG A 90 16.74 -20.20 -23.20
N LEU A 91 16.57 -20.99 -24.24
CA LEU A 91 16.11 -20.58 -25.56
C LEU A 91 14.97 -21.50 -25.98
N ALA A 92 13.92 -20.96 -26.62
CA ALA A 92 12.87 -21.78 -27.19
C ALA A 92 13.40 -22.56 -28.41
N CYS A 93 12.77 -23.67 -28.75
CA CYS A 93 13.18 -24.47 -29.90
C CYS A 93 13.19 -23.66 -31.21
N THR A 94 12.23 -22.78 -31.42
CA THR A 94 12.18 -21.88 -32.60
C THR A 94 13.34 -20.88 -32.62
N ASP A 95 13.74 -20.35 -31.43
CA ASP A 95 14.89 -19.45 -31.33
C ASP A 95 16.18 -20.19 -31.68
N VAL A 96 16.36 -21.43 -31.20
CA VAL A 96 17.55 -22.27 -31.54
C VAL A 96 17.59 -22.58 -33.03
N GLN A 97 16.46 -22.95 -33.66
CA GLN A 97 16.37 -23.21 -35.09
C GLN A 97 16.72 -21.96 -35.91
N LEU A 98 16.29 -20.77 -35.48
CA LEU A 98 16.64 -19.50 -36.12
C LEU A 98 18.13 -19.21 -36.02
N LEU A 99 18.72 -19.41 -34.84
CA LEU A 99 20.16 -19.23 -34.62
C LEU A 99 20.99 -20.24 -35.44
N ASP A 100 20.55 -21.50 -35.53
CA ASP A 100 21.18 -22.51 -36.38
C ASP A 100 21.18 -22.13 -37.88
N ALA A 101 20.05 -21.57 -38.33
CA ALA A 101 19.94 -21.08 -39.71
C ALA A 101 20.87 -19.84 -39.98
N LEU A 102 20.96 -18.90 -39.03
CA LEU A 102 21.84 -17.77 -39.12
C LEU A 102 23.31 -18.19 -39.12
N ALA A 103 23.69 -19.21 -38.37
CA ALA A 103 25.05 -19.72 -38.27
C ALA A 103 25.58 -20.31 -39.58
N VAL A 104 24.75 -20.52 -40.62
CA VAL A 104 25.20 -20.95 -41.95
C VAL A 104 26.03 -19.87 -42.65
N HIS A 105 25.68 -18.60 -42.44
CA HIS A 105 26.29 -17.46 -43.14
C HIS A 105 26.90 -16.40 -42.21
N HIS A 106 26.70 -16.52 -40.89
CA HIS A 106 27.21 -15.59 -39.90
C HIS A 106 28.04 -16.33 -38.83
N ASP A 107 29.07 -15.69 -38.33
CA ASP A 107 29.86 -16.17 -37.19
C ASP A 107 29.11 -15.92 -35.90
N LEU A 108 28.50 -16.97 -35.34
CA LEU A 108 27.59 -16.88 -34.20
C LEU A 108 28.26 -17.33 -32.90
N HIS A 109 28.33 -16.46 -31.93
CA HIS A 109 28.92 -16.73 -30.62
C HIS A 109 27.83 -16.71 -29.53
N LEU A 110 27.68 -17.81 -28.79
CA LEU A 110 26.81 -17.90 -27.62
C LEU A 110 27.67 -17.86 -26.36
N TRP A 111 27.62 -16.75 -25.64
CA TRP A 111 28.30 -16.58 -24.36
C TRP A 111 27.38 -17.03 -23.23
N LEU A 112 27.52 -18.31 -22.85
CA LEU A 112 26.62 -18.95 -21.87
C LEU A 112 27.25 -18.95 -20.49
N PRO A 113 26.59 -18.33 -19.47
CA PRO A 113 27.06 -18.40 -18.09
C PRO A 113 26.68 -19.76 -17.49
N HIS A 114 27.39 -20.81 -17.88
CA HIS A 114 27.10 -22.15 -17.41
C HIS A 114 27.80 -22.40 -16.07
N PRO A 115 27.13 -22.99 -15.06
CA PRO A 115 27.67 -23.14 -13.73
C PRO A 115 28.77 -24.22 -13.62
N SER A 116 28.87 -25.15 -14.58
CA SER A 116 29.77 -26.31 -14.49
C SER A 116 30.20 -26.83 -15.86
N ASP A 117 31.50 -26.75 -16.13
CA ASP A 117 32.09 -27.33 -17.34
C ASP A 117 32.00 -28.86 -17.36
N GLU A 118 32.10 -29.48 -16.18
CA GLU A 118 31.98 -30.95 -16.05
C GLU A 118 30.56 -31.44 -16.31
N LEU A 119 29.56 -30.69 -15.83
CA LEU A 119 28.16 -31.00 -16.17
C LEU A 119 27.94 -30.85 -17.68
N TRP A 120 28.50 -29.77 -18.30
CA TRP A 120 28.39 -29.57 -19.75
C TRP A 120 28.94 -30.78 -20.52
N ARG A 121 30.16 -31.27 -20.16
CA ARG A 121 30.75 -32.45 -20.79
C ARG A 121 29.90 -33.73 -20.53
N ALA A 122 29.38 -33.90 -19.32
CA ALA A 122 28.54 -35.06 -18.98
C ALA A 122 27.21 -35.07 -19.77
N LEU A 123 26.73 -33.90 -20.18
CA LEU A 123 25.51 -33.74 -20.98
C LEU A 123 25.75 -33.82 -22.49
N ALA A 124 26.98 -33.94 -22.98
CA ALA A 124 27.29 -33.97 -24.42
C ALA A 124 26.52 -35.09 -25.16
N GLY A 125 26.29 -36.24 -24.52
CA GLY A 125 25.51 -37.35 -25.08
C GLY A 125 24.01 -37.07 -25.21
N PHE A 126 23.51 -36.00 -24.61
CA PHE A 126 22.09 -35.59 -24.67
C PHE A 126 21.84 -34.47 -25.69
N GLN A 127 22.90 -33.86 -26.25
CA GLN A 127 22.80 -32.77 -27.24
C GLN A 127 22.19 -33.29 -28.55
N GLY A 128 21.32 -32.49 -29.17
CA GLY A 128 20.75 -32.80 -30.48
C GLY A 128 19.87 -34.08 -30.48
N ALA A 129 19.59 -34.62 -29.33
CA ALA A 129 18.65 -35.76 -29.23
C ALA A 129 17.26 -35.33 -29.70
N ASP A 130 16.65 -36.13 -30.55
CA ASP A 130 15.47 -35.88 -31.35
C ASP A 130 14.32 -35.19 -30.63
N GLY A 131 14.18 -33.87 -30.81
CA GLY A 131 13.01 -33.11 -30.50
C GLY A 131 12.72 -32.84 -29.01
N LEU A 132 11.55 -32.27 -28.75
CA LEU A 132 11.02 -32.03 -27.42
C LEU A 132 10.61 -33.38 -26.79
N LEU A 133 11.06 -33.63 -25.55
CA LEU A 133 10.62 -34.79 -24.76
C LEU A 133 9.71 -34.36 -23.63
N PRO A 134 8.71 -35.17 -23.24
CA PRO A 134 8.01 -34.98 -21.98
C PRO A 134 9.03 -34.92 -20.82
N ARG A 135 8.93 -33.89 -19.96
CA ARG A 135 9.91 -33.71 -18.86
C ARG A 135 9.99 -34.93 -17.94
N ARG A 136 8.90 -35.70 -17.78
CA ARG A 136 8.89 -36.96 -17.04
C ARG A 136 9.84 -38.03 -17.63
N GLN A 137 10.18 -37.93 -18.92
CA GLN A 137 11.08 -38.87 -19.64
C GLN A 137 12.53 -38.35 -19.69
N ASP A 138 12.77 -37.08 -19.30
CA ASP A 138 14.11 -36.50 -19.31
C ASP A 138 14.99 -37.13 -18.25
N THR A 139 16.04 -37.79 -18.66
CA THR A 139 17.02 -38.43 -17.79
C THR A 139 18.28 -37.58 -17.59
N SER A 140 18.36 -36.38 -18.16
CA SER A 140 19.53 -35.48 -18.05
C SER A 140 19.89 -35.10 -16.62
N ARG A 141 18.90 -35.11 -15.72
CA ARG A 141 19.14 -34.90 -14.29
C ARG A 141 20.15 -35.87 -13.65
N ARG A 142 20.30 -37.08 -14.22
CA ARG A 142 21.28 -38.09 -13.74
C ARG A 142 22.72 -37.69 -14.00
N ALA A 143 22.97 -36.78 -14.94
CA ALA A 143 24.30 -36.25 -15.18
C ALA A 143 24.71 -35.21 -14.12
N ALA A 144 23.78 -34.60 -13.43
CA ALA A 144 24.06 -33.68 -12.33
C ALA A 144 24.35 -34.46 -11.05
N GLN A 145 25.61 -34.46 -10.61
CA GLN A 145 26.06 -35.13 -9.40
C GLN A 145 26.01 -34.20 -8.20
N HIS A 146 26.15 -32.90 -8.40
CA HIS A 146 26.00 -31.91 -7.33
C HIS A 146 24.50 -31.58 -7.11
N PRO A 147 23.98 -31.60 -5.84
CA PRO A 147 22.57 -31.45 -5.54
C PRO A 147 21.95 -30.17 -6.11
N LEU A 148 22.65 -29.03 -6.03
CA LEU A 148 22.14 -27.76 -6.56
C LEU A 148 22.07 -27.74 -8.09
N LEU A 149 22.94 -28.46 -8.79
CA LEU A 149 22.85 -28.61 -10.25
C LEU A 149 21.65 -29.50 -10.63
N GLU A 150 21.32 -30.47 -9.81
CA GLU A 150 20.12 -31.30 -10.01
C GLU A 150 18.85 -30.49 -9.79
N THR A 151 18.76 -29.73 -8.70
CA THR A 151 17.51 -29.08 -8.27
C THR A 151 17.31 -27.69 -8.84
N LEU A 152 18.38 -26.89 -9.01
CA LEU A 152 18.31 -25.51 -9.51
C LEU A 152 18.68 -25.41 -11.00
N GLY A 153 19.52 -26.29 -11.54
CA GLY A 153 20.12 -26.18 -12.88
C GLY A 153 19.32 -26.81 -14.02
N ARG A 154 17.98 -26.97 -13.90
CA ARG A 154 17.20 -27.59 -14.98
C ARG A 154 17.24 -26.81 -16.27
N ASP A 155 17.12 -25.50 -16.24
CA ASP A 155 17.07 -24.67 -17.45
C ASP A 155 18.36 -24.77 -18.28
N VAL A 156 19.53 -24.77 -17.64
CA VAL A 156 20.81 -24.93 -18.36
C VAL A 156 20.97 -26.35 -18.94
N ARG A 157 20.47 -27.40 -18.27
CA ARG A 157 20.47 -28.76 -18.82
C ARG A 157 19.57 -28.88 -20.04
N GLU A 158 18.35 -28.34 -19.98
CA GLU A 158 17.39 -28.33 -21.07
C GLU A 158 17.90 -27.44 -22.24
N LEU A 159 18.59 -26.31 -21.97
CA LEU A 159 19.20 -25.47 -23.00
C LEU A 159 20.27 -26.25 -23.77
N GLN A 160 21.22 -26.88 -23.07
CA GLN A 160 22.30 -27.63 -23.71
C GLN A 160 21.75 -28.75 -24.59
N ARG A 161 20.70 -29.45 -24.13
CA ARG A 161 20.03 -30.46 -24.92
C ARG A 161 19.45 -29.91 -26.24
N ALA A 162 18.92 -28.67 -26.23
CA ALA A 162 18.33 -28.06 -27.40
C ALA A 162 19.37 -27.54 -28.43
N LEU A 163 20.61 -27.35 -28.03
CA LEU A 163 21.66 -26.83 -28.93
C LEU A 163 22.13 -27.89 -29.94
N PRO A 164 22.38 -27.51 -31.23
CA PRO A 164 22.82 -28.44 -32.26
C PRO A 164 24.28 -28.91 -32.05
N ALA A 165 24.47 -30.16 -31.72
CA ALA A 165 25.79 -30.75 -31.43
C ALA A 165 26.72 -30.79 -32.67
N ALA A 166 26.17 -30.95 -33.86
CA ALA A 166 26.96 -31.23 -35.06
C ALA A 166 27.71 -30.00 -35.65
N ARG A 167 27.36 -28.78 -35.22
CA ARG A 167 27.91 -27.53 -35.77
C ARG A 167 28.53 -26.59 -34.72
N ALA A 168 28.38 -26.92 -33.46
CA ALA A 168 28.90 -26.10 -32.38
C ALA A 168 30.32 -26.52 -31.98
N THR A 169 31.18 -25.55 -31.75
CA THR A 169 32.47 -25.76 -31.11
C THR A 169 32.42 -25.12 -29.73
N ASP A 170 32.65 -25.96 -28.71
CA ASP A 170 32.68 -25.52 -27.33
C ASP A 170 34.06 -24.97 -26.97
N GLU A 171 34.07 -23.73 -26.46
CA GLU A 171 35.25 -23.10 -25.89
C GLU A 171 35.03 -22.80 -24.42
N PHE A 172 35.86 -23.40 -23.57
CA PHE A 172 35.79 -23.20 -22.12
C PHE A 172 36.78 -22.08 -21.74
N LEU A 173 36.24 -20.98 -21.16
CA LEU A 173 37.07 -19.81 -20.82
C LEU A 173 37.88 -19.98 -19.52
N GLY A 174 37.96 -21.19 -19.02
CA GLY A 174 38.75 -21.56 -17.87
C GLY A 174 38.09 -21.20 -16.52
N ALA A 175 38.31 -22.03 -15.52
CA ALA A 175 37.85 -21.75 -14.16
C ALA A 175 38.84 -20.79 -13.48
N THR A 176 38.33 -19.66 -12.95
CA THR A 176 39.10 -18.83 -12.01
C THR A 176 39.29 -19.63 -10.71
N THR A 177 40.52 -19.59 -10.15
CA THR A 177 40.80 -20.22 -8.83
C THR A 177 39.82 -19.63 -7.81
N LYS A 178 39.08 -20.49 -7.18
CA LYS A 178 38.12 -20.05 -6.16
C LYS A 178 38.84 -19.83 -4.82
N PRO A 179 38.42 -18.83 -4.02
CA PRO A 179 38.96 -18.61 -2.69
C PRO A 179 38.79 -19.84 -1.77
N ASP A 180 39.66 -20.02 -0.81
CA ASP A 180 39.58 -21.06 0.22
C ASP A 180 38.60 -20.65 1.33
N THR A 181 37.31 -20.52 0.95
CA THR A 181 36.18 -20.10 1.78
C THR A 181 34.99 -20.99 1.51
N LEU A 182 33.98 -20.96 2.41
CA LEU A 182 32.76 -21.76 2.25
C LEU A 182 32.06 -21.50 0.89
N LEU A 183 31.93 -20.25 0.49
CA LEU A 183 31.36 -19.88 -0.82
C LEU A 183 32.21 -20.40 -1.96
N GLY A 184 33.55 -20.20 -1.89
CA GLY A 184 34.49 -20.70 -2.90
C GLY A 184 34.47 -22.20 -3.06
N TRP A 185 34.38 -22.94 -1.95
CA TRP A 185 34.24 -24.41 -1.97
C TRP A 185 32.94 -24.85 -2.63
N LEU A 186 31.80 -24.25 -2.24
CA LEU A 186 30.51 -24.53 -2.86
C LEU A 186 30.54 -24.28 -4.38
N GLN A 187 31.11 -23.15 -4.79
CA GLN A 187 31.23 -22.80 -6.21
C GLN A 187 32.18 -23.76 -6.95
N ALA A 188 33.27 -24.23 -6.31
CA ALA A 188 34.17 -25.19 -6.90
C ALA A 188 33.51 -26.59 -7.06
N ASP A 189 32.72 -27.01 -6.09
CA ASP A 189 31.97 -28.27 -6.13
C ASP A 189 30.87 -28.23 -7.21
N ILE A 190 30.16 -27.09 -7.34
CA ILE A 190 29.19 -26.86 -8.42
C ILE A 190 29.93 -26.94 -9.78
N ALA A 191 31.06 -26.21 -9.94
CA ALA A 191 31.83 -26.18 -11.18
C ALA A 191 32.37 -27.55 -11.56
N GLY A 192 32.84 -28.32 -10.58
CA GLY A 192 33.32 -29.70 -10.73
C GLY A 192 32.20 -30.73 -10.89
N ASN A 193 30.92 -30.36 -10.77
CA ASN A 193 29.80 -31.29 -10.77
C ASN A 193 30.08 -32.49 -9.84
N ALA A 194 30.70 -32.23 -8.72
CA ALA A 194 31.21 -33.27 -7.83
C ALA A 194 30.34 -33.44 -6.58
N PRO A 195 30.11 -34.68 -6.10
CA PRO A 195 29.66 -34.87 -4.77
C PRO A 195 30.78 -34.44 -3.80
N ARG A 196 30.37 -33.99 -2.60
CA ARG A 196 31.26 -33.37 -1.61
C ARG A 196 32.58 -34.08 -1.43
N PRO A 197 33.74 -33.37 -1.40
CA PRO A 197 34.99 -33.90 -0.92
C PRO A 197 34.99 -34.03 0.60
N ALA A 198 35.67 -35.07 1.12
CA ALA A 198 35.89 -35.25 2.55
C ALA A 198 36.93 -34.24 3.09
N GLY A 199 36.81 -33.81 4.34
CA GLY A 199 37.90 -33.19 5.10
C GLY A 199 37.96 -31.68 5.16
N ARG A 200 37.00 -30.91 4.59
CA ARG A 200 36.95 -29.46 4.73
C ARG A 200 36.38 -29.03 6.09
N SER A 201 37.07 -28.10 6.76
CA SER A 201 36.65 -27.53 8.02
C SER A 201 36.50 -26.02 7.91
N LEU A 202 35.33 -25.49 8.28
CA LEU A 202 35.05 -24.08 8.20
C LEU A 202 35.87 -23.29 9.23
N SER A 203 36.61 -22.28 8.76
CA SER A 203 37.33 -21.33 9.63
C SER A 203 36.32 -20.48 10.44
N ASP A 204 36.67 -20.15 11.69
CA ASP A 204 35.84 -19.26 12.52
C ASP A 204 35.74 -17.85 11.98
N ALA A 205 36.69 -17.45 11.16
CA ALA A 205 36.72 -16.15 10.51
C ALA A 205 35.92 -16.10 9.20
N ASP A 206 35.50 -17.24 8.65
CA ASP A 206 34.77 -17.24 7.37
C ASP A 206 33.39 -16.63 7.50
N ARG A 207 33.15 -15.61 6.67
CA ARG A 207 31.89 -14.88 6.53
C ARG A 207 31.43 -14.78 5.08
N SER A 208 31.94 -15.66 4.23
CA SER A 208 31.65 -15.64 2.78
C SER A 208 30.19 -16.00 2.45
N VAL A 209 29.49 -16.72 3.34
CA VAL A 209 28.06 -16.97 3.24
C VAL A 209 27.38 -16.57 4.56
N GLN A 210 26.35 -15.72 4.46
CA GLN A 210 25.58 -15.25 5.59
C GLN A 210 24.08 -15.38 5.26
N VAL A 211 23.31 -16.04 6.13
CA VAL A 211 21.85 -16.17 5.99
C VAL A 211 21.18 -15.58 7.22
N HIS A 212 20.28 -14.67 7.03
CA HIS A 212 19.66 -13.89 8.10
C HIS A 212 18.15 -14.15 8.16
N ALA A 213 17.69 -14.80 9.22
CA ALA A 213 16.29 -15.02 9.53
C ALA A 213 15.73 -13.81 10.30
N CYS A 214 14.78 -13.11 9.73
CA CYS A 214 14.24 -11.84 10.23
C CYS A 214 12.74 -11.93 10.52
N HIS A 215 12.19 -10.90 11.18
CA HIS A 215 10.76 -10.75 11.45
C HIS A 215 10.13 -9.79 10.43
N GLY A 216 9.80 -10.32 9.25
CA GLY A 216 9.15 -9.54 8.18
C GLY A 216 10.08 -8.65 7.34
N PRO A 217 9.54 -8.03 6.27
CA PRO A 217 10.32 -7.29 5.29
C PRO A 217 11.06 -6.06 5.84
N ALA A 218 10.44 -5.29 6.74
CA ALA A 218 11.09 -4.11 7.32
C ALA A 218 12.34 -4.51 8.11
N ARG A 219 12.25 -5.57 8.92
CA ARG A 219 13.41 -6.04 9.68
C ARG A 219 14.50 -6.65 8.79
N GLN A 220 14.16 -7.22 7.63
CA GLN A 220 15.15 -7.66 6.65
C GLN A 220 15.99 -6.49 6.13
N ILE A 221 15.36 -5.34 5.84
CA ILE A 221 16.08 -4.14 5.39
C ILE A 221 16.93 -3.53 6.50
N ASP A 222 16.44 -3.50 7.75
CA ASP A 222 17.26 -3.08 8.89
C ASP A 222 18.51 -3.94 9.02
N VAL A 223 18.34 -5.27 8.98
CA VAL A 223 19.46 -6.22 9.09
C VAL A 223 20.43 -6.08 7.90
N LEU A 224 19.92 -5.99 6.68
CA LEU A 224 20.74 -5.75 5.49
C LEU A 224 21.59 -4.49 5.66
N ARG A 225 21.02 -3.41 6.16
CA ARG A 225 21.70 -2.15 6.40
C ARG A 225 22.90 -2.32 7.32
N GLU A 226 22.71 -3.01 8.44
CA GLU A 226 23.79 -3.30 9.39
C GLU A 226 24.87 -4.21 8.79
N VAL A 227 24.47 -5.25 8.07
CA VAL A 227 25.40 -6.16 7.38
C VAL A 227 26.27 -5.42 6.36
N LEU A 228 25.67 -4.56 5.53
CA LEU A 228 26.40 -3.79 4.53
C LEU A 228 27.40 -2.81 5.17
N LEU A 229 27.04 -2.15 6.26
CA LEU A 229 27.96 -1.28 6.97
C LEU A 229 29.12 -2.08 7.59
N GLY A 230 28.85 -3.24 8.17
CA GLY A 230 29.87 -4.12 8.68
C GLY A 230 30.86 -4.58 7.60
N LEU A 231 30.37 -4.97 6.43
CA LEU A 231 31.21 -5.36 5.30
C LEU A 231 32.08 -4.22 4.78
N LEU A 232 31.52 -2.98 4.70
CA LEU A 232 32.25 -1.78 4.29
C LEU A 232 33.30 -1.33 5.34
N GLU A 233 33.04 -1.59 6.64
CA GLU A 233 34.01 -1.33 7.71
C GLU A 233 35.14 -2.36 7.71
N ASP A 234 34.81 -3.65 7.51
CA ASP A 234 35.81 -4.73 7.56
C ASP A 234 36.72 -4.75 6.33
N ASP A 235 36.26 -4.26 5.18
CA ASP A 235 37.06 -4.15 3.93
C ASP A 235 37.01 -2.72 3.38
N PRO A 236 38.02 -1.89 3.66
CA PRO A 236 38.13 -0.52 3.14
C PRO A 236 38.25 -0.42 1.61
N THR A 237 38.54 -1.53 0.91
CA THR A 237 38.60 -1.56 -0.57
C THR A 237 37.23 -1.79 -1.19
N LEU A 238 36.24 -2.23 -0.41
CA LEU A 238 34.89 -2.46 -0.88
C LEU A 238 34.16 -1.14 -1.10
N GLN A 239 33.52 -0.99 -2.25
CA GLN A 239 32.76 0.20 -2.60
C GLN A 239 31.28 -0.16 -2.84
N PRO A 240 30.35 0.78 -2.65
CA PRO A 240 28.91 0.52 -2.89
C PRO A 240 28.61 -0.04 -4.29
N ARG A 241 29.39 0.31 -5.30
CA ARG A 241 29.28 -0.23 -6.68
C ARG A 241 29.68 -1.72 -6.82
N ASP A 242 30.43 -2.25 -5.86
CA ASP A 242 30.85 -3.66 -5.83
C ASP A 242 29.80 -4.56 -5.19
N ILE A 243 28.72 -3.96 -4.69
CA ILE A 243 27.60 -4.61 -3.99
C ILE A 243 26.35 -4.53 -4.86
N VAL A 244 25.66 -5.64 -5.03
CA VAL A 244 24.33 -5.68 -5.62
C VAL A 244 23.32 -6.29 -4.65
N VAL A 245 22.16 -5.68 -4.54
CA VAL A 245 21.01 -6.20 -3.80
C VAL A 245 19.95 -6.63 -4.79
N MET A 246 19.60 -7.90 -4.76
CA MET A 246 18.58 -8.47 -5.64
C MET A 246 17.37 -8.93 -4.81
N CYS A 247 16.18 -8.64 -5.33
CA CYS A 247 14.91 -8.92 -4.64
C CYS A 247 13.90 -9.53 -5.63
N PRO A 248 13.23 -10.64 -5.31
CA PRO A 248 12.17 -11.19 -6.17
C PRO A 248 10.96 -10.26 -6.30
N ASP A 249 10.60 -9.55 -5.21
CA ASP A 249 9.48 -8.62 -5.15
C ASP A 249 9.97 -7.20 -4.80
N ILE A 250 10.45 -6.50 -5.81
CA ILE A 250 11.00 -5.15 -5.65
C ILE A 250 9.94 -4.14 -5.16
N ASP A 251 8.67 -4.34 -5.50
CA ASP A 251 7.60 -3.40 -5.17
C ASP A 251 7.32 -3.36 -3.66
N THR A 252 7.36 -4.50 -2.99
CA THR A 252 7.25 -4.59 -1.53
C THR A 252 8.45 -3.96 -0.82
N TYR A 253 9.66 -4.16 -1.33
CA TYR A 253 10.88 -3.74 -0.66
C TYR A 253 11.35 -2.33 -1.01
N ALA A 254 10.98 -1.77 -2.17
CA ALA A 254 11.42 -0.44 -2.61
C ALA A 254 11.12 0.69 -1.62
N PRO A 255 9.93 0.84 -1.04
CA PRO A 255 9.68 1.88 -0.04
C PRO A 255 10.50 1.69 1.24
N LEU A 256 10.73 0.44 1.67
CA LEU A 256 11.53 0.12 2.85
C LEU A 256 13.01 0.43 2.62
N ILE A 257 13.52 0.15 1.41
CA ILE A 257 14.88 0.48 1.02
C ILE A 257 15.09 1.99 0.97
N VAL A 258 14.15 2.74 0.40
CA VAL A 258 14.22 4.21 0.40
C VAL A 258 14.20 4.76 1.83
N ALA A 259 13.41 4.19 2.72
CA ALA A 259 13.36 4.58 4.13
C ALA A 259 14.62 4.16 4.92
N GLY A 260 15.23 3.01 4.59
CA GLY A 260 16.42 2.51 5.26
C GLY A 260 17.73 3.16 4.81
N PHE A 261 17.76 3.69 3.59
CA PHE A 261 18.95 4.25 2.94
C PHE A 261 18.63 5.62 2.31
N GLY A 262 19.64 6.45 2.07
CA GLY A 262 19.48 7.66 1.26
C GLY A 262 18.72 8.83 1.90
N LEU A 263 18.42 8.79 3.19
CA LEU A 263 17.75 9.86 3.93
C LEU A 263 18.71 10.88 4.57
N GLY A 264 19.99 10.85 4.24
CA GLY A 264 21.00 11.69 4.91
C GLY A 264 20.74 13.20 4.84
N GLU A 265 20.05 13.66 3.79
CA GLU A 265 19.70 15.08 3.65
C GLU A 265 18.50 15.50 4.53
N VAL A 266 17.63 14.54 4.90
CA VAL A 266 16.40 14.78 5.65
C VAL A 266 16.53 14.39 7.11
N ALA A 267 17.13 13.22 7.38
CA ALA A 267 17.21 12.62 8.72
C ALA A 267 18.45 13.04 9.52
N GLY A 268 19.36 13.83 8.93
CA GLY A 268 20.59 14.24 9.59
C GLY A 268 21.51 13.07 9.99
N ASP A 269 22.13 13.13 11.15
CA ASP A 269 23.12 12.14 11.62
C ASP A 269 22.51 10.92 12.35
N CYS A 270 21.28 10.53 12.04
CA CYS A 270 20.59 9.44 12.75
C CYS A 270 21.27 8.09 12.56
N HIS A 271 21.48 7.66 11.30
CA HIS A 271 22.07 6.36 11.00
C HIS A 271 23.09 6.45 9.87
N PRO A 272 24.29 5.83 9.98
CA PRO A 272 25.34 5.95 8.96
C PRO A 272 24.91 5.50 7.56
N ALA A 273 24.04 4.49 7.46
CA ALA A 273 23.54 3.98 6.17
C ALA A 273 22.68 5.01 5.40
N HIS A 274 22.14 6.03 6.05
CA HIS A 274 21.42 7.09 5.35
C HIS A 274 22.31 7.89 4.39
N ARG A 275 23.63 7.82 4.56
CA ARG A 275 24.62 8.43 3.65
C ARG A 275 24.91 7.58 2.42
N LEU A 276 24.48 6.30 2.40
CA LEU A 276 24.62 5.42 1.25
C LEU A 276 23.57 5.78 0.19
N ARG A 277 24.06 6.27 -0.96
CA ARG A 277 23.19 6.53 -2.11
C ARG A 277 22.76 5.20 -2.73
N VAL A 278 21.47 5.00 -2.81
CA VAL A 278 20.87 3.79 -3.39
C VAL A 278 20.19 4.11 -4.71
N ARG A 279 20.37 3.25 -5.69
CA ARG A 279 19.65 3.31 -6.95
C ARG A 279 18.75 2.09 -7.10
N LEU A 280 17.44 2.35 -7.14
CA LEU A 280 16.44 1.33 -7.45
C LEU A 280 16.30 1.21 -8.96
N ALA A 281 16.56 0.01 -9.49
CA ALA A 281 16.30 -0.37 -10.87
C ALA A 281 14.98 -1.18 -10.94
N ASP A 282 14.44 -1.33 -12.15
CA ASP A 282 13.26 -2.16 -12.46
C ASP A 282 11.94 -1.73 -11.80
N ARG A 283 11.77 -0.44 -11.52
CA ARG A 283 10.51 0.11 -11.02
C ARG A 283 9.48 0.26 -12.14
N ALA A 284 8.22 0.03 -11.81
CA ALA A 284 7.10 0.29 -12.71
C ALA A 284 7.06 1.77 -13.17
N LEU A 285 6.58 2.02 -14.38
CA LEU A 285 6.49 3.38 -14.93
C LEU A 285 5.60 4.28 -14.07
N THR A 286 4.54 3.74 -13.48
CA THR A 286 3.67 4.46 -12.52
C THR A 286 4.40 4.90 -11.26
N GLN A 287 5.43 4.18 -10.85
CA GLN A 287 6.23 4.54 -9.67
C GLN A 287 7.34 5.56 -9.98
N THR A 288 7.73 5.69 -11.25
CA THR A 288 8.80 6.60 -11.67
C THR A 288 8.29 7.88 -12.30
N ASN A 289 7.05 7.88 -12.80
CA ASN A 289 6.43 9.04 -13.42
C ASN A 289 5.08 9.35 -12.73
N PRO A 290 5.00 10.43 -11.93
CA PRO A 290 3.79 10.79 -11.21
C PRO A 290 2.56 11.05 -12.10
N LEU A 291 2.77 11.48 -13.36
CA LEU A 291 1.67 11.71 -14.30
C LEU A 291 1.04 10.39 -14.75
N LEU A 292 1.84 9.34 -14.94
CA LEU A 292 1.35 8.00 -15.26
C LEU A 292 0.64 7.37 -14.05
N SER A 293 1.09 7.67 -12.83
CA SER A 293 0.37 7.30 -11.60
C SER A 293 -1.02 7.94 -11.55
N VAL A 294 -1.11 9.24 -11.84
CA VAL A 294 -2.41 9.95 -11.93
C VAL A 294 -3.29 9.32 -13.01
N ALA A 295 -2.75 9.00 -14.20
CA ALA A 295 -3.52 8.34 -15.27
C ALA A 295 -4.12 7.00 -14.81
N ALA A 296 -3.35 6.18 -14.10
CA ALA A 296 -3.81 4.90 -13.54
C ALA A 296 -4.91 5.11 -12.49
N GLU A 297 -4.76 6.13 -11.63
CA GLU A 297 -5.76 6.47 -10.62
C GLU A 297 -7.06 7.00 -11.25
N LEU A 298 -6.99 7.80 -12.31
CA LEU A 298 -8.16 8.27 -13.06
C LEU A 298 -8.98 7.11 -13.63
N LEU A 299 -8.32 6.09 -14.19
CA LEU A 299 -8.97 4.86 -14.66
C LEU A 299 -9.63 4.10 -13.51
N THR A 300 -8.97 4.05 -12.34
CA THR A 300 -9.49 3.40 -11.14
C THR A 300 -10.72 4.12 -10.61
N ILE A 301 -10.68 5.43 -10.47
CA ILE A 301 -11.82 6.26 -10.02
C ILE A 301 -13.00 6.14 -11.00
N ALA A 302 -12.73 6.13 -12.32
CA ALA A 302 -13.77 5.96 -13.33
C ALA A 302 -14.47 4.60 -13.26
N GLU A 303 -13.78 3.54 -12.85
CA GLU A 303 -14.36 2.20 -12.69
C GLU A 303 -15.07 2.03 -11.35
N THR A 304 -14.64 2.72 -10.32
CA THR A 304 -15.12 2.59 -8.94
C THR A 304 -16.23 3.59 -8.61
N ARG A 305 -16.44 3.83 -7.33
CA ARG A 305 -17.54 4.67 -6.83
C ARG A 305 -17.15 6.14 -6.64
N ALA A 306 -15.90 6.53 -6.92
CA ALA A 306 -15.36 7.85 -6.60
C ALA A 306 -15.55 8.17 -5.09
N THR A 307 -14.90 7.37 -4.23
CA THR A 307 -15.04 7.49 -2.78
C THR A 307 -14.34 8.74 -2.25
N ALA A 308 -14.70 9.14 -1.02
CA ALA A 308 -14.08 10.27 -0.35
C ALA A 308 -12.56 10.06 -0.21
N SER A 309 -12.14 8.88 0.25
CA SER A 309 -10.72 8.54 0.39
C SER A 309 -9.97 8.56 -0.94
N GLN A 310 -10.57 8.06 -2.02
CA GLN A 310 -9.94 8.06 -3.35
C GLN A 310 -9.65 9.48 -3.85
N LEU A 311 -10.62 10.40 -3.74
CA LEU A 311 -10.41 11.77 -4.18
C LEU A 311 -9.42 12.52 -3.30
N LEU A 312 -9.44 12.30 -1.99
CA LEU A 312 -8.46 12.88 -1.07
C LEU A 312 -7.04 12.36 -1.38
N ASN A 313 -6.88 11.06 -1.64
CA ASN A 313 -5.60 10.50 -2.04
C ASN A 313 -5.09 11.08 -3.37
N LEU A 314 -5.98 11.27 -4.35
CA LEU A 314 -5.62 11.92 -5.61
C LEU A 314 -5.21 13.39 -5.39
N ALA A 315 -5.92 14.11 -4.50
CA ALA A 315 -5.59 15.49 -4.15
C ALA A 315 -4.20 15.63 -3.49
N GLN A 316 -3.73 14.59 -2.78
CA GLN A 316 -2.39 14.54 -2.18
C GLN A 316 -1.27 14.29 -3.19
N ALA A 317 -1.57 13.80 -4.40
CA ALA A 317 -0.56 13.54 -5.42
C ALA A 317 0.16 14.84 -5.81
N ALA A 318 1.51 14.82 -5.82
CA ALA A 318 2.33 16.01 -6.02
C ALA A 318 1.96 16.84 -7.28
N PRO A 319 1.69 16.26 -8.46
CA PRO A 319 1.28 17.04 -9.63
C PRO A 319 -0.11 17.69 -9.47
N VAL A 320 -1.02 17.07 -8.71
CA VAL A 320 -2.36 17.61 -8.42
C VAL A 320 -2.25 18.72 -7.39
N ARG A 321 -1.50 18.54 -6.33
CA ARG A 321 -1.19 19.59 -5.36
C ARG A 321 -0.62 20.84 -6.05
N ALA A 322 0.35 20.64 -6.94
CA ALA A 322 0.95 21.74 -7.69
C ALA A 322 -0.07 22.48 -8.59
N LYS A 323 -1.05 21.76 -9.16
CA LYS A 323 -2.08 22.34 -10.01
C LYS A 323 -3.06 23.23 -9.26
N PHE A 324 -3.52 22.76 -8.10
CA PHE A 324 -4.54 23.43 -7.30
C PHE A 324 -3.96 24.22 -6.12
N GLY A 325 -2.65 24.21 -5.92
CA GLY A 325 -1.98 24.93 -4.85
C GLY A 325 -2.35 24.44 -3.46
N PHE A 326 -2.54 23.13 -3.26
CA PHE A 326 -2.87 22.55 -1.96
C PHE A 326 -1.60 22.40 -1.09
N ALA A 327 -1.55 23.13 0.02
CA ALA A 327 -0.58 22.95 1.08
C ALA A 327 -0.98 21.80 2.03
N ASP A 328 -0.12 21.40 2.97
CA ASP A 328 -0.47 20.32 3.91
C ASP A 328 -1.64 20.72 4.80
N ASP A 329 -1.63 21.94 5.36
CA ASP A 329 -2.73 22.48 6.17
C ASP A 329 -4.04 22.61 5.38
N ASP A 330 -3.96 22.86 4.07
CA ASP A 330 -5.13 22.89 3.19
C ASP A 330 -5.76 21.50 3.07
N LEU A 331 -4.93 20.45 2.92
CA LEU A 331 -5.40 19.07 2.82
C LEU A 331 -6.05 18.57 4.12
N ASP A 332 -5.52 18.95 5.27
CA ASP A 332 -6.12 18.66 6.57
C ASP A 332 -7.48 19.35 6.73
N THR A 333 -7.57 20.60 6.29
CA THR A 333 -8.84 21.35 6.28
C THR A 333 -9.85 20.71 5.32
N ILE A 334 -9.44 20.38 4.10
CA ILE A 334 -10.29 19.69 3.12
C ILE A 334 -10.78 18.36 3.69
N THR A 335 -9.91 17.59 4.34
CA THR A 335 -10.28 16.32 4.98
C THR A 335 -11.34 16.53 6.06
N THR A 336 -11.19 17.57 6.87
CA THR A 336 -12.18 17.95 7.89
C THR A 336 -13.52 18.33 7.25
N TRP A 337 -13.53 19.17 6.22
CA TRP A 337 -14.75 19.54 5.50
C TRP A 337 -15.44 18.33 4.84
N VAL A 338 -14.68 17.41 4.24
CA VAL A 338 -15.22 16.19 3.64
C VAL A 338 -15.92 15.33 4.69
N ARG A 339 -15.30 15.19 5.88
CA ARG A 339 -15.88 14.46 7.00
C ARG A 339 -17.15 15.12 7.54
N GLU A 340 -17.13 16.42 7.80
CA GLU A 340 -18.23 17.15 8.42
C GLU A 340 -19.41 17.38 7.49
N SER A 341 -19.13 17.56 6.19
CA SER A 341 -20.18 17.59 5.16
C SER A 341 -20.78 16.22 4.88
N ASN A 342 -20.26 15.14 5.48
CA ASN A 342 -20.68 13.77 5.28
C ASN A 342 -20.56 13.27 3.83
N ILE A 343 -19.55 13.71 3.09
CA ILE A 343 -19.23 13.15 1.77
C ILE A 343 -18.74 11.72 1.96
N ARG A 344 -19.26 10.78 1.16
CA ARG A 344 -18.88 9.37 1.19
C ARG A 344 -18.39 8.89 -0.18
N TRP A 345 -19.26 8.92 -1.18
CA TRP A 345 -18.92 8.52 -2.52
C TRP A 345 -19.89 9.02 -3.58
N GLY A 346 -19.44 9.03 -4.82
CA GLY A 346 -20.23 9.42 -5.99
C GLY A 346 -20.30 10.92 -6.18
N PHE A 347 -20.07 11.36 -7.42
CA PHE A 347 -20.09 12.79 -7.72
C PHE A 347 -21.50 13.39 -7.49
N ASP A 348 -22.51 12.72 -8.04
CA ASP A 348 -23.90 13.14 -7.99
C ASP A 348 -24.85 11.92 -8.11
N PRO A 349 -26.18 12.12 -8.05
CA PRO A 349 -27.15 11.05 -8.26
C PRO A 349 -27.04 10.38 -9.65
N THR A 350 -26.66 11.11 -10.68
CA THR A 350 -26.49 10.57 -12.03
C THR A 350 -25.35 9.55 -12.07
N HIS A 351 -24.23 9.85 -11.41
CA HIS A 351 -23.11 8.94 -11.26
C HIS A 351 -23.50 7.66 -10.50
N ARG A 352 -24.41 7.76 -9.51
CA ARG A 352 -24.91 6.63 -8.73
C ARG A 352 -25.93 5.74 -9.46
N ARG A 353 -26.46 6.16 -10.60
CA ARG A 353 -27.48 5.41 -11.38
C ARG A 353 -27.02 3.98 -11.70
N ARG A 354 -25.75 3.78 -12.02
CA ARG A 354 -25.19 2.46 -12.32
C ARG A 354 -25.24 1.48 -11.12
N TYR A 355 -25.46 2.00 -9.91
CA TYR A 355 -25.60 1.23 -8.67
C TYR A 355 -27.06 1.17 -8.17
N GLY A 356 -28.03 1.72 -8.95
CA GLY A 356 -29.44 1.76 -8.56
C GLY A 356 -29.75 2.74 -7.42
N LEU A 357 -28.92 3.78 -7.24
CA LEU A 357 -29.01 4.77 -6.17
C LEU A 357 -29.14 6.19 -6.71
N ASP A 358 -29.76 6.36 -7.87
CA ASP A 358 -29.98 7.65 -8.54
C ASP A 358 -30.98 8.56 -7.82
N THR A 359 -31.72 8.05 -6.84
CA THR A 359 -32.60 8.84 -5.98
C THR A 359 -31.92 9.29 -4.66
N VAL A 360 -30.71 8.83 -4.38
CA VAL A 360 -29.98 9.13 -3.14
C VAL A 360 -29.01 10.28 -3.37
N VAL A 361 -29.43 11.50 -3.05
CA VAL A 361 -28.64 12.73 -3.24
C VAL A 361 -27.60 12.95 -2.13
N HIS A 362 -27.87 12.42 -0.92
CA HIS A 362 -27.00 12.61 0.25
C HIS A 362 -25.68 11.90 0.11
N ASN A 363 -24.68 12.39 0.84
CA ASN A 363 -23.34 11.84 0.89
C ASN A 363 -22.62 11.84 -0.48
N THR A 364 -23.10 12.62 -1.47
CA THR A 364 -22.41 12.87 -2.74
C THR A 364 -21.44 14.03 -2.63
N TRP A 365 -20.43 14.06 -3.52
CA TRP A 365 -19.52 15.19 -3.63
C TRP A 365 -20.26 16.48 -3.94
N ARG A 366 -21.26 16.45 -4.82
CA ARG A 366 -22.04 17.62 -5.20
C ARG A 366 -22.73 18.25 -3.99
N LEU A 367 -23.51 17.46 -3.23
CA LEU A 367 -24.21 18.00 -2.07
C LEU A 367 -23.24 18.47 -0.97
N GLY A 368 -22.15 17.75 -0.76
CA GLY A 368 -21.15 18.14 0.22
C GLY A 368 -20.46 19.46 -0.15
N LEU A 369 -20.10 19.65 -1.42
CA LEU A 369 -19.56 20.91 -1.92
C LEU A 369 -20.58 22.05 -1.83
N ASP A 370 -21.85 21.81 -2.18
CA ASP A 370 -22.91 22.81 -2.03
C ASP A 370 -23.04 23.26 -0.56
N ARG A 371 -22.89 22.36 0.41
CA ARG A 371 -22.86 22.67 1.85
C ARG A 371 -21.64 23.50 2.26
N ILE A 372 -20.45 23.12 1.78
CA ILE A 372 -19.19 23.85 2.05
C ILE A 372 -19.27 25.26 1.47
N LEU A 373 -19.68 25.41 0.19
CA LEU A 373 -19.77 26.70 -0.48
C LEU A 373 -20.86 27.61 0.13
N THR A 374 -21.99 27.02 0.54
CA THR A 374 -23.04 27.77 1.25
C THR A 374 -22.56 28.22 2.62
N GLY A 375 -21.73 27.43 3.29
CA GLY A 375 -21.12 27.75 4.58
C GLY A 375 -20.18 28.95 4.56
N VAL A 376 -19.66 29.33 3.38
CA VAL A 376 -18.89 30.57 3.21
C VAL A 376 -19.76 31.82 3.45
N ALA A 377 -21.04 31.75 3.09
CA ALA A 377 -21.96 32.92 3.11
C ALA A 377 -23.01 32.85 4.22
N MET A 378 -23.30 31.68 4.76
CA MET A 378 -24.38 31.43 5.70
C MET A 378 -23.92 30.52 6.82
N SER A 379 -24.34 30.79 8.06
CA SER A 379 -24.16 29.90 9.20
C SER A 379 -25.28 28.88 9.30
N GLU A 380 -24.99 27.71 9.81
CA GLU A 380 -25.97 26.67 10.17
C GLU A 380 -26.95 27.17 11.25
N ASP A 381 -26.50 28.05 12.14
CA ASP A 381 -27.31 28.68 13.19
C ASP A 381 -28.44 29.57 12.66
N SER A 382 -28.34 30.03 11.40
CA SER A 382 -29.42 30.78 10.72
C SER A 382 -30.66 29.92 10.50
N GLN A 383 -30.57 28.59 10.64
CA GLN A 383 -31.61 27.59 10.34
C GLN A 383 -32.16 27.70 8.91
N ALA A 384 -31.44 28.38 8.03
CA ALA A 384 -31.78 28.55 6.63
C ALA A 384 -30.95 27.57 5.78
N TRP A 385 -31.52 27.19 4.66
CA TRP A 385 -30.84 26.34 3.68
C TRP A 385 -31.12 26.83 2.26
N LEU A 386 -30.19 26.51 1.35
CA LEU A 386 -30.36 26.83 -0.05
C LEU A 386 -30.65 25.51 -0.81
N ASP A 387 -31.88 25.37 -1.34
CA ASP A 387 -32.38 24.14 -1.94
C ASP A 387 -32.25 22.93 -0.99
N THR A 388 -31.32 22.03 -1.25
CA THR A 388 -31.05 20.86 -0.39
C THR A 388 -29.83 21.04 0.51
N ALA A 389 -29.02 22.08 0.28
CA ALA A 389 -27.80 22.36 1.01
C ALA A 389 -28.05 23.09 2.33
N LEU A 390 -27.74 22.45 3.43
CA LEU A 390 -27.62 23.07 4.75
C LEU A 390 -26.17 23.56 4.90
N PRO A 391 -25.91 24.83 5.26
CA PRO A 391 -24.57 25.36 5.41
C PRO A 391 -23.67 24.50 6.32
N LEU A 392 -22.38 24.51 6.07
CA LEU A 392 -21.37 23.95 6.98
C LEU A 392 -20.75 25.11 7.78
N ASP A 393 -20.82 25.08 9.11
CA ASP A 393 -20.39 26.19 9.96
C ASP A 393 -18.89 26.47 9.98
N ASP A 394 -18.05 25.47 9.64
CA ASP A 394 -16.62 25.57 9.82
C ASP A 394 -15.85 26.16 8.62
N VAL A 395 -16.53 26.88 7.74
CA VAL A 395 -15.90 27.53 6.60
C VAL A 395 -15.67 29.02 6.89
N GLY A 396 -14.52 29.31 7.50
CA GLY A 396 -14.13 30.69 7.80
C GLY A 396 -13.97 31.55 6.53
N SER A 397 -14.24 32.84 6.65
CA SER A 397 -14.13 33.83 5.56
C SER A 397 -12.71 33.90 4.95
N ASN A 398 -11.67 33.50 5.68
CA ASN A 398 -10.28 33.40 5.22
C ASN A 398 -10.01 32.15 4.37
N ARG A 399 -10.99 31.23 4.24
CA ARG A 399 -10.85 29.96 3.50
C ARG A 399 -11.73 29.85 2.27
N VAL A 400 -12.32 30.95 1.82
CA VAL A 400 -13.17 31.04 0.62
C VAL A 400 -12.43 30.55 -0.63
N GLU A 401 -11.17 30.96 -0.79
CA GLU A 401 -10.35 30.54 -1.93
C GLU A 401 -10.09 29.04 -1.92
N LEU A 402 -9.83 28.46 -0.77
CA LEU A 402 -9.62 27.02 -0.64
C LEU A 402 -10.89 26.24 -1.00
N ALA A 403 -12.07 26.70 -0.57
CA ALA A 403 -13.35 26.09 -0.93
C ALA A 403 -13.57 26.15 -2.45
N GLY A 404 -13.21 27.26 -3.11
CA GLY A 404 -13.25 27.41 -4.55
C GLY A 404 -12.32 26.45 -5.28
N ARG A 405 -11.07 26.32 -4.82
CA ARG A 405 -10.07 25.39 -5.39
C ARG A 405 -10.50 23.91 -5.23
N LEU A 406 -11.10 23.56 -4.10
CA LEU A 406 -11.67 22.23 -3.89
C LEU A 406 -12.82 21.95 -4.85
N ALA A 407 -13.76 22.90 -5.01
CA ALA A 407 -14.86 22.76 -5.93
C ALA A 407 -14.37 22.60 -7.38
N GLU A 408 -13.40 23.40 -7.79
CA GLU A 408 -12.77 23.32 -9.11
C GLU A 408 -12.10 21.96 -9.34
N PHE A 409 -11.36 21.44 -8.35
CA PHE A 409 -10.74 20.12 -8.41
C PHE A 409 -11.78 19.03 -8.65
N VAL A 410 -12.83 18.99 -7.84
CA VAL A 410 -13.88 17.96 -7.94
C VAL A 410 -14.67 18.08 -9.23
N GLU A 411 -14.97 19.29 -9.70
CA GLU A 411 -15.69 19.52 -10.95
C GLU A 411 -14.87 19.08 -12.16
N ARG A 412 -13.59 19.43 -12.21
CA ARG A 412 -12.68 18.98 -13.28
C ARG A 412 -12.54 17.47 -13.27
N LEU A 413 -12.39 16.85 -12.08
CA LEU A 413 -12.30 15.40 -11.96
C LEU A 413 -13.60 14.72 -12.41
N HIS A 414 -14.77 15.26 -12.03
CA HIS A 414 -16.07 14.75 -12.48
C HIS A 414 -16.20 14.81 -14.02
N HIS A 415 -15.78 15.92 -14.62
CA HIS A 415 -15.75 16.08 -16.08
C HIS A 415 -14.86 15.02 -16.74
N VAL A 416 -13.64 14.82 -16.23
CA VAL A 416 -12.68 13.83 -16.75
C VAL A 416 -13.25 12.41 -16.63
N VAL A 417 -13.78 12.03 -15.46
CA VAL A 417 -14.38 10.71 -15.22
C VAL A 417 -15.60 10.49 -16.13
N GLY A 418 -16.41 11.52 -16.36
CA GLY A 418 -17.50 11.49 -17.34
C GLY A 418 -17.01 11.23 -18.76
N GLY A 419 -15.86 11.82 -19.12
CA GLY A 419 -15.16 11.57 -20.38
C GLY A 419 -14.63 10.12 -20.52
N LEU A 420 -14.31 9.45 -19.42
CA LEU A 420 -13.82 8.06 -19.38
C LEU A 420 -14.97 7.04 -19.31
N SER A 421 -16.01 7.21 -20.10
CA SER A 421 -17.20 6.35 -20.11
C SER A 421 -17.61 5.95 -21.52
N GLY A 422 -18.47 4.92 -21.61
CA GLY A 422 -19.04 4.45 -22.87
C GLY A 422 -18.16 3.47 -23.62
N ALA A 423 -18.45 3.29 -24.90
CA ALA A 423 -17.69 2.46 -25.85
C ALA A 423 -17.10 3.38 -26.90
N ARG A 424 -15.77 3.44 -26.99
CA ARG A 424 -15.04 4.40 -27.85
C ARG A 424 -13.84 3.75 -28.52
N PRO A 425 -13.31 4.30 -29.62
CA PRO A 425 -12.02 3.90 -30.17
C PRO A 425 -10.87 4.18 -29.19
N LEU A 426 -9.79 3.43 -29.30
CA LEU A 426 -8.62 3.57 -28.41
C LEU A 426 -8.06 4.99 -28.40
N VAL A 427 -7.94 5.64 -29.57
CA VAL A 427 -7.50 7.04 -29.68
C VAL A 427 -8.29 7.96 -28.77
N ALA A 428 -9.62 7.88 -28.82
CA ALA A 428 -10.49 8.75 -28.01
C ALA A 428 -10.35 8.50 -26.49
N TRP A 429 -9.97 7.29 -26.08
CA TRP A 429 -9.65 7.00 -24.69
C TRP A 429 -8.33 7.63 -24.25
N LEU A 430 -7.29 7.54 -25.08
CA LEU A 430 -5.98 8.13 -24.78
C LEU A 430 -6.02 9.66 -24.79
N ASP A 431 -6.78 10.25 -25.72
CA ASP A 431 -7.00 11.70 -25.76
C ASP A 431 -7.76 12.19 -24.50
N ALA A 432 -8.78 11.44 -24.06
CA ALA A 432 -9.51 11.75 -22.82
C ALA A 432 -8.61 11.68 -21.58
N LEU A 433 -7.71 10.68 -21.52
CA LEU A 433 -6.73 10.56 -20.43
C LEU A 433 -5.69 11.68 -20.50
N ALA A 434 -5.16 12.01 -21.67
CA ALA A 434 -4.19 13.09 -21.84
C ALA A 434 -4.82 14.43 -21.40
N THR A 435 -6.05 14.69 -21.84
CA THR A 435 -6.82 15.88 -21.41
C THR A 435 -7.05 15.87 -19.90
N GLY A 436 -7.36 14.70 -19.31
CA GLY A 436 -7.53 14.56 -17.87
C GLY A 436 -6.27 14.89 -17.09
N ILE A 437 -5.11 14.41 -17.55
CA ILE A 437 -3.81 14.75 -16.97
C ILE A 437 -3.56 16.26 -17.03
N ASP A 438 -3.79 16.90 -18.17
CA ASP A 438 -3.56 18.35 -18.34
C ASP A 438 -4.50 19.22 -17.48
N LEU A 439 -5.75 18.80 -17.31
CA LEU A 439 -6.73 19.49 -16.47
C LEU A 439 -6.41 19.39 -14.96
N LEU A 440 -5.89 18.26 -14.53
CA LEU A 440 -5.75 17.93 -13.10
C LEU A 440 -4.33 18.06 -12.57
N THR A 441 -3.32 18.22 -13.43
CA THR A 441 -1.92 18.24 -13.01
C THR A 441 -1.16 19.46 -13.49
N ALA A 442 -0.17 19.85 -12.70
CA ALA A 442 0.91 20.73 -13.11
C ALA A 442 2.24 20.02 -12.89
N CYS A 443 3.12 20.12 -13.87
CA CYS A 443 4.45 19.49 -13.82
C CYS A 443 5.47 20.43 -14.47
N ASN A 444 6.57 20.66 -13.77
CA ASN A 444 7.66 21.52 -14.23
C ASN A 444 8.67 20.73 -15.10
N ASP A 445 8.66 19.39 -14.99
CA ASP A 445 9.59 18.50 -15.67
C ASP A 445 9.05 18.06 -17.03
N GLY A 446 9.54 18.65 -18.11
CA GLY A 446 9.12 18.31 -19.47
C GLY A 446 9.29 16.84 -19.85
N TRP A 447 10.26 16.13 -19.26
CA TRP A 447 10.48 14.71 -19.55
C TRP A 447 9.32 13.81 -19.13
N GLN A 448 8.63 14.13 -18.01
CA GLN A 448 7.49 13.33 -17.53
C GLN A 448 6.34 13.37 -18.53
N ARG A 449 6.02 14.55 -19.05
CA ARG A 449 4.99 14.72 -20.09
C ARG A 449 5.38 14.04 -21.39
N ALA A 450 6.65 14.20 -21.82
CA ALA A 450 7.15 13.54 -23.01
C ALA A 450 7.10 12.00 -22.90
N GLN A 451 7.31 11.44 -21.70
CA GLN A 451 7.16 10.01 -21.47
C GLN A 451 5.71 9.56 -21.58
N VAL A 452 4.75 10.25 -20.98
CA VAL A 452 3.31 9.95 -21.15
C VAL A 452 2.94 9.90 -22.64
N GLN A 453 3.36 10.90 -23.41
CA GLN A 453 3.09 10.96 -24.85
C GLN A 453 3.72 9.77 -25.60
N ARG A 454 4.95 9.39 -25.28
CA ARG A 454 5.61 8.21 -25.89
C ARG A 454 4.88 6.91 -25.56
N GLU A 455 4.49 6.71 -24.30
CA GLU A 455 3.77 5.48 -23.91
C GLU A 455 2.42 5.37 -24.61
N PHE A 456 1.68 6.50 -24.75
CA PHE A 456 0.42 6.51 -25.47
C PHE A 456 0.60 6.30 -26.99
N ALA A 457 1.64 6.90 -27.59
CA ALA A 457 1.98 6.68 -28.98
C ALA A 457 2.39 5.23 -29.26
N ASP A 458 3.16 4.61 -28.36
CA ASP A 458 3.55 3.20 -28.46
C ASP A 458 2.36 2.26 -28.41
N VAL A 459 1.37 2.55 -27.55
CA VAL A 459 0.12 1.79 -27.46
C VAL A 459 -0.65 1.88 -28.78
N LEU A 460 -0.76 3.07 -29.36
CA LEU A 460 -1.42 3.28 -30.66
C LEU A 460 -0.68 2.57 -31.80
N ALA A 461 0.66 2.68 -31.85
CA ALA A 461 1.48 2.04 -32.86
C ALA A 461 1.30 0.50 -32.85
N ARG A 462 1.22 -0.10 -31.67
CA ARG A 462 0.99 -1.54 -31.51
C ARG A 462 -0.43 -1.97 -31.88
N ALA A 463 -1.42 -1.09 -31.69
CA ALA A 463 -2.79 -1.37 -32.11
C ALA A 463 -2.94 -1.46 -33.64
N GLY A 464 -2.04 -0.81 -34.39
CA GLY A 464 -1.98 -0.83 -35.84
C GLY A 464 -3.18 -0.15 -36.52
N SER A 465 -3.22 -0.24 -37.85
CA SER A 465 -4.25 0.44 -38.69
C SER A 465 -5.53 -0.38 -38.91
N ARG A 466 -5.70 -1.52 -38.25
CA ARG A 466 -6.92 -2.35 -38.38
C ARG A 466 -8.12 -1.64 -37.80
N ALA A 467 -9.32 -1.90 -38.35
CA ALA A 467 -10.59 -1.33 -37.88
C ALA A 467 -10.68 -1.42 -36.35
N ALA A 468 -10.58 -0.26 -35.68
CA ALA A 468 -10.47 -0.19 -34.23
C ALA A 468 -11.77 -0.61 -33.57
N PRO A 469 -11.79 -1.71 -32.80
CA PRO A 469 -12.98 -2.08 -32.05
C PRO A 469 -13.30 -0.98 -31.00
N LEU A 470 -14.59 -0.80 -30.73
CA LEU A 470 -15.01 0.05 -29.63
C LEU A 470 -14.64 -0.63 -28.30
N LEU A 471 -13.71 -0.03 -27.56
CA LEU A 471 -13.26 -0.45 -26.25
C LEU A 471 -14.12 0.17 -25.15
N ARG A 472 -14.22 -0.52 -24.02
CA ARG A 472 -14.84 -0.03 -22.80
C ARG A 472 -13.78 0.16 -21.72
N LEU A 473 -14.10 0.89 -20.67
CA LEU A 473 -13.16 1.18 -19.56
C LEU A 473 -12.38 -0.05 -19.05
N PRO A 474 -13.00 -1.21 -18.75
CA PRO A 474 -12.24 -2.39 -18.31
C PRO A 474 -11.26 -2.92 -19.36
N ASP A 475 -11.56 -2.75 -20.65
CA ASP A 475 -10.66 -3.18 -21.74
C ASP A 475 -9.43 -2.25 -21.80
N VAL A 476 -9.66 -0.92 -21.71
CA VAL A 476 -8.61 0.09 -21.75
C VAL A 476 -7.74 -0.01 -20.49
N ARG A 477 -8.35 -0.21 -19.32
CA ARG A 477 -7.63 -0.43 -18.09
C ARG A 477 -6.71 -1.64 -18.17
N ALA A 478 -7.22 -2.80 -18.58
CA ALA A 478 -6.40 -4.00 -18.72
C ALA A 478 -5.27 -3.88 -19.75
N LEU A 479 -5.48 -3.06 -20.80
CA LEU A 479 -4.47 -2.75 -21.79
C LEU A 479 -3.38 -1.83 -21.18
N LEU A 480 -3.77 -0.76 -20.50
CA LEU A 480 -2.85 0.22 -19.93
C LEU A 480 -2.15 -0.32 -18.68
N ASP A 481 -2.82 -1.05 -17.80
CA ASP A 481 -2.19 -1.70 -16.65
C ASP A 481 -0.98 -2.54 -17.08
N ALA A 482 -1.13 -3.29 -18.15
CA ALA A 482 -0.03 -4.11 -18.68
C ALA A 482 1.11 -3.30 -19.31
N GLN A 483 0.81 -2.11 -19.86
CA GLN A 483 1.83 -1.21 -20.41
C GLN A 483 2.51 -0.42 -19.29
N LEU A 484 1.75 0.06 -18.32
CA LEU A 484 2.21 0.92 -17.23
C LEU A 484 2.89 0.15 -16.09
N ALA A 485 2.50 -1.13 -15.87
CA ALA A 485 3.16 -2.02 -14.91
C ALA A 485 4.61 -2.34 -15.30
N GLY A 486 4.97 -2.11 -16.55
CA GLY A 486 6.36 -1.94 -16.80
C GLY A 486 7.08 -2.80 -17.79
N ARG A 487 7.82 -2.10 -18.63
CA ARG A 487 9.17 -2.49 -18.94
C ARG A 487 10.05 -1.95 -17.83
N PRO A 488 10.90 -2.78 -17.21
CA PRO A 488 11.88 -2.29 -16.26
C PRO A 488 12.63 -1.12 -16.90
N THR A 489 12.58 0.05 -16.26
CA THR A 489 13.39 1.17 -16.72
C THR A 489 14.83 0.71 -16.59
N ARG A 490 15.55 0.59 -17.72
CA ARG A 490 16.99 0.31 -17.71
C ARG A 490 17.68 1.48 -17.03
N ALA A 491 17.82 1.41 -15.72
CA ALA A 491 18.67 2.34 -15.01
C ALA A 491 20.11 2.10 -15.45
N ASN A 492 20.88 3.15 -15.62
CA ASN A 492 22.31 3.00 -15.87
C ASN A 492 22.93 2.34 -14.63
N PHE A 493 23.40 1.12 -14.78
CA PHE A 493 24.12 0.40 -13.75
C PHE A 493 25.55 0.98 -13.64
N ARG A 494 26.19 0.83 -12.47
CA ARG A 494 27.56 1.30 -12.20
C ARG A 494 27.72 2.83 -12.11
N THR A 495 26.83 3.48 -11.42
CA THR A 495 26.90 4.93 -11.15
C THR A 495 27.68 5.31 -9.89
N GLY A 496 28.40 4.35 -9.27
CA GLY A 496 29.08 4.57 -7.98
C GLY A 496 28.18 4.42 -6.76
N THR A 497 26.90 4.10 -6.95
CA THR A 497 25.90 3.92 -5.89
C THR A 497 25.61 2.44 -5.66
N LEU A 498 25.01 2.11 -4.50
CA LEU A 498 24.47 0.79 -4.23
C LEU A 498 23.32 0.49 -5.21
N THR A 499 23.42 -0.61 -5.94
CA THR A 499 22.39 -1.02 -6.90
C THR A 499 21.41 -2.01 -6.27
N VAL A 500 20.12 -1.70 -6.35
CA VAL A 500 19.03 -2.59 -5.96
C VAL A 500 18.14 -2.87 -7.15
N CYS A 501 17.90 -4.14 -7.46
CA CYS A 501 17.15 -4.55 -8.65
C CYS A 501 16.40 -5.86 -8.42
N THR A 502 15.59 -6.27 -9.40
CA THR A 502 15.11 -7.65 -9.47
C THR A 502 16.27 -8.60 -9.83
N MET A 503 16.06 -9.91 -9.66
CA MET A 503 17.12 -10.90 -9.89
C MET A 503 17.56 -11.00 -11.38
N VAL A 504 16.67 -10.64 -12.33
CA VAL A 504 16.87 -10.87 -13.78
C VAL A 504 17.97 -9.99 -14.40
N PRO A 505 18.03 -8.65 -14.18
CA PRO A 505 18.95 -7.78 -14.93
C PRO A 505 20.42 -8.00 -14.62
N MET A 506 20.73 -8.39 -13.38
CA MET A 506 22.10 -8.61 -12.89
C MET A 506 22.49 -10.08 -12.86
N ARG A 507 21.68 -10.92 -13.48
CA ARG A 507 21.97 -12.35 -13.60
C ARG A 507 23.37 -12.58 -14.16
N SER A 508 24.14 -13.41 -13.46
CA SER A 508 25.48 -13.81 -13.86
C SER A 508 26.50 -12.67 -14.01
N VAL A 509 26.21 -11.46 -13.53
CA VAL A 509 27.17 -10.35 -13.49
C VAL A 509 27.97 -10.43 -12.19
N PRO A 510 29.33 -10.63 -12.24
CA PRO A 510 30.14 -10.76 -11.05
C PRO A 510 30.13 -9.50 -10.18
N HIS A 511 29.87 -9.65 -8.89
CA HIS A 511 30.00 -8.63 -7.85
C HIS A 511 30.77 -9.19 -6.67
N ARG A 512 31.48 -8.32 -5.94
CA ARG A 512 32.19 -8.76 -4.73
C ARG A 512 31.21 -9.26 -3.67
N VAL A 513 30.10 -8.54 -3.52
CA VAL A 513 29.04 -8.89 -2.59
C VAL A 513 27.70 -8.97 -3.33
N VAL A 514 27.03 -10.10 -3.20
CA VAL A 514 25.67 -10.31 -3.72
C VAL A 514 24.73 -10.49 -2.50
N CYS A 515 23.72 -9.64 -2.42
CA CYS A 515 22.69 -9.69 -1.39
C CYS A 515 21.36 -10.13 -2.04
N LEU A 516 20.75 -11.17 -1.49
CA LEU A 516 19.41 -11.64 -1.88
C LEU A 516 18.45 -11.34 -0.75
N VAL A 517 17.42 -10.54 -1.03
CA VAL A 517 16.45 -10.07 -0.02
C VAL A 517 15.07 -10.59 -0.35
N GLY A 518 14.35 -11.10 0.64
CA GLY A 518 12.97 -11.57 0.45
C GLY A 518 12.89 -12.96 -0.18
N LEU A 519 13.83 -13.86 0.14
CA LEU A 519 13.71 -15.27 -0.25
C LEU A 519 12.70 -16.00 0.65
N ASP A 520 11.49 -15.48 0.71
CA ASP A 520 10.42 -15.90 1.59
C ASP A 520 9.64 -17.08 0.99
N ASP A 521 9.19 -18.00 1.85
CA ASP A 521 8.27 -19.06 1.43
C ASP A 521 6.95 -18.46 0.90
N GLY A 522 6.48 -19.01 -0.22
CA GLY A 522 5.29 -18.49 -0.93
C GLY A 522 5.55 -17.28 -1.84
N VAL A 523 6.71 -16.60 -1.74
CA VAL A 523 7.14 -15.50 -2.62
C VAL A 523 8.18 -15.99 -3.63
N PHE A 524 9.15 -16.78 -3.16
CA PHE A 524 10.21 -17.33 -4.00
C PHE A 524 10.26 -18.86 -3.90
N PRO A 525 10.30 -19.62 -5.01
CA PRO A 525 10.09 -19.14 -6.39
C PRO A 525 8.66 -18.65 -6.59
N ARG A 526 8.49 -17.74 -7.55
CA ARG A 526 7.17 -17.19 -7.89
C ARG A 526 6.18 -18.32 -8.14
N LEU A 527 4.99 -18.20 -7.56
CA LEU A 527 3.92 -19.16 -7.76
C LEU A 527 3.34 -18.97 -9.17
N SER A 528 3.58 -19.94 -10.06
CA SER A 528 2.81 -20.01 -11.29
C SER A 528 1.52 -20.79 -10.99
N HIS A 529 0.38 -20.13 -11.12
CA HIS A 529 -0.88 -20.85 -11.20
C HIS A 529 -1.02 -21.34 -12.64
N PRO A 530 -0.97 -22.66 -12.90
CA PRO A 530 -1.15 -23.18 -14.24
C PRO A 530 -2.50 -22.71 -14.77
N ASP A 531 -2.50 -22.09 -15.94
CA ASP A 531 -3.75 -21.78 -16.62
C ASP A 531 -4.39 -23.10 -17.05
N GLY A 532 -5.60 -23.36 -16.58
CA GLY A 532 -6.31 -24.60 -16.93
C GLY A 532 -6.50 -24.80 -18.44
N ASP A 533 -6.45 -23.71 -19.20
CA ASP A 533 -6.55 -23.72 -20.66
C ASP A 533 -5.18 -23.89 -21.37
N ASP A 534 -4.07 -23.91 -20.63
CA ASP A 534 -2.72 -24.04 -21.23
C ASP A 534 -2.39 -25.51 -21.50
N VAL A 535 -2.36 -25.88 -22.78
CA VAL A 535 -2.00 -27.24 -23.25
C VAL A 535 -0.56 -27.60 -22.87
N LEU A 536 0.38 -26.62 -22.88
CA LEU A 536 1.77 -26.88 -22.54
C LEU A 536 1.92 -27.21 -21.05
N ALA A 537 1.11 -26.61 -20.20
CA ALA A 537 1.15 -26.86 -18.75
C ALA A 537 0.63 -28.26 -18.37
N ARG A 538 -0.24 -28.87 -19.20
CA ARG A 538 -0.77 -30.23 -18.98
C ARG A 538 0.28 -31.32 -19.20
N GLU A 539 1.09 -31.18 -20.22
CA GLU A 539 2.22 -32.08 -20.49
C GLU A 539 3.46 -31.24 -20.86
N PRO A 540 4.20 -30.75 -19.85
CA PRO A 540 5.37 -29.92 -20.09
C PRO A 540 6.49 -30.70 -20.76
N MET A 541 7.09 -30.14 -21.81
CA MET A 541 8.21 -30.67 -22.56
C MET A 541 9.54 -29.99 -22.15
N THR A 542 10.64 -30.64 -22.47
CA THR A 542 12.00 -30.05 -22.28
C THR A 542 12.16 -28.78 -23.11
N GLY A 543 12.82 -27.75 -22.56
CA GLY A 543 13.03 -26.44 -23.20
C GLY A 543 11.85 -25.49 -23.10
N GLU A 544 10.65 -25.93 -22.68
CA GLU A 544 9.50 -25.06 -22.47
C GLU A 544 9.64 -24.21 -21.19
N ARG A 545 9.02 -23.05 -21.21
CA ARG A 545 9.09 -22.10 -20.10
C ARG A 545 8.43 -22.62 -18.83
N ASP A 546 9.16 -22.52 -17.73
CA ASP A 546 8.63 -22.76 -16.38
C ASP A 546 9.18 -21.69 -15.42
N ILE A 547 8.30 -20.81 -14.94
CA ILE A 547 8.66 -19.67 -14.09
C ILE A 547 9.37 -20.12 -12.81
N ARG A 548 8.97 -21.25 -12.23
CA ARG A 548 9.61 -21.82 -11.03
C ARG A 548 11.05 -22.26 -11.30
N SER A 549 11.27 -22.82 -12.49
CA SER A 549 12.62 -23.23 -12.90
C SER A 549 13.50 -22.01 -13.21
N GLU A 550 12.94 -20.99 -13.86
CA GLU A 550 13.63 -19.73 -14.10
C GLU A 550 14.11 -19.10 -12.78
N ASP A 551 13.26 -19.02 -11.77
CA ASP A 551 13.63 -18.47 -10.45
C ASP A 551 14.69 -19.31 -9.73
N ARG A 552 14.59 -20.63 -9.80
CA ARG A 552 15.62 -21.54 -9.27
C ARG A 552 16.96 -21.33 -9.97
N GLN A 553 16.96 -21.17 -11.29
CA GLN A 553 18.18 -20.88 -12.05
C GLN A 553 18.75 -19.52 -11.66
N LEU A 554 17.92 -18.49 -11.43
CA LEU A 554 18.38 -17.18 -10.94
C LEU A 554 19.11 -17.27 -9.61
N LEU A 555 18.68 -18.14 -8.70
CA LEU A 555 19.40 -18.37 -7.45
C LEU A 555 20.77 -19.01 -7.70
N LEU A 556 20.85 -20.01 -8.59
CA LEU A 556 22.12 -20.64 -8.98
C LEU A 556 23.07 -19.63 -9.62
N ASP A 557 22.55 -18.78 -10.51
CA ASP A 557 23.31 -17.72 -11.15
C ASP A 557 23.83 -16.69 -10.14
N ALA A 558 23.02 -16.31 -9.14
CA ALA A 558 23.40 -15.38 -8.06
C ALA A 558 24.50 -15.96 -7.17
N ILE A 559 24.42 -17.26 -6.84
CA ILE A 559 25.49 -17.98 -6.11
C ILE A 559 26.81 -17.92 -6.91
N GLY A 560 26.76 -18.15 -8.23
CA GLY A 560 27.92 -18.08 -9.11
C GLY A 560 28.48 -16.67 -9.28
N ALA A 561 27.65 -15.63 -9.22
CA ALA A 561 28.01 -14.23 -9.41
C ALA A 561 28.69 -13.59 -8.18
N ALA A 562 28.51 -14.13 -6.97
CA ALA A 562 29.16 -13.63 -5.76
C ALA A 562 30.64 -14.05 -5.75
N THR A 563 31.56 -13.07 -5.77
CA THR A 563 32.99 -13.40 -5.81
C THR A 563 33.65 -13.45 -4.44
N GLN A 564 33.08 -12.81 -3.43
CA GLN A 564 33.60 -12.80 -2.05
C GLN A 564 32.54 -13.16 -1.01
N THR A 565 31.37 -12.54 -1.07
CA THR A 565 30.33 -12.73 -0.05
C THR A 565 28.95 -12.86 -0.67
N LEU A 566 28.20 -13.85 -0.19
CA LEU A 566 26.78 -14.05 -0.47
C LEU A 566 25.98 -13.81 0.82
N VAL A 567 25.12 -12.81 0.81
CA VAL A 567 24.22 -12.44 1.92
C VAL A 567 22.79 -12.76 1.51
N ILE A 568 22.06 -13.47 2.36
CA ILE A 568 20.65 -13.82 2.10
C ILE A 568 19.81 -13.41 3.30
N THR A 569 18.70 -12.71 3.06
CA THR A 569 17.72 -12.42 4.11
C THR A 569 16.36 -13.02 3.75
N TYR A 570 15.65 -13.50 4.76
CA TYR A 570 14.30 -14.04 4.62
C TYR A 570 13.47 -13.82 5.89
N THR A 571 12.14 -13.94 5.75
CA THR A 571 11.21 -13.89 6.89
C THR A 571 11.22 -15.23 7.62
N GLY A 572 12.02 -15.34 8.68
CA GLY A 572 12.14 -16.55 9.51
C GLY A 572 11.15 -16.62 10.66
N ALA A 573 10.43 -15.50 10.95
CA ALA A 573 9.38 -15.46 11.95
C ALA A 573 8.33 -14.40 11.60
N ASP A 574 7.11 -14.61 12.07
CA ASP A 574 6.02 -13.66 11.92
C ASP A 574 6.21 -12.45 12.84
N GLU A 575 6.06 -11.25 12.30
CA GLU A 575 6.30 -9.99 13.01
C GLU A 575 5.35 -9.69 14.17
N ARG A 576 4.15 -10.30 14.17
CA ARG A 576 3.11 -10.07 15.20
C ARG A 576 3.04 -11.18 16.21
N THR A 577 3.11 -12.42 15.74
CA THR A 577 2.95 -13.62 16.58
C THR A 577 4.28 -14.21 17.05
N GLY A 578 5.40 -13.87 16.37
CA GLY A 578 6.72 -14.45 16.62
C GLY A 578 6.83 -15.92 16.21
N GLN A 579 5.81 -16.48 15.53
CA GLN A 579 5.86 -17.88 15.11
C GLN A 579 6.93 -18.09 14.03
N PRO A 580 7.78 -19.14 14.15
CA PRO A 580 8.78 -19.46 13.14
C PRO A 580 8.15 -19.72 11.77
N ARG A 581 8.80 -19.22 10.71
CA ARG A 581 8.47 -19.48 9.31
C ARG A 581 9.62 -20.19 8.62
N PRO A 582 9.36 -21.23 7.82
CA PRO A 582 10.42 -21.92 7.09
C PRO A 582 11.01 -21.01 6.00
N PRO A 583 12.28 -21.22 5.62
CA PRO A 583 12.83 -20.57 4.42
C PRO A 583 12.18 -21.12 3.16
N ALA A 584 12.25 -20.35 2.07
CA ALA A 584 11.85 -20.83 0.75
C ALA A 584 12.56 -22.15 0.40
N VAL A 585 11.89 -23.07 -0.29
CA VAL A 585 12.43 -24.39 -0.62
C VAL A 585 13.81 -24.32 -1.28
N PRO A 586 14.08 -23.47 -2.29
CA PRO A 586 15.44 -23.37 -2.86
C PRO A 586 16.49 -22.86 -1.88
N LEU A 587 16.11 -22.04 -0.90
CA LEU A 587 17.01 -21.61 0.17
C LEU A 587 17.30 -22.75 1.14
N ALA A 588 16.33 -23.58 1.45
CA ALA A 588 16.54 -24.79 2.27
C ALA A 588 17.49 -25.77 1.57
N GLU A 589 17.32 -25.99 0.25
CA GLU A 589 18.22 -26.83 -0.55
C GLU A 589 19.66 -26.27 -0.58
N LEU A 590 19.82 -24.95 -0.63
CA LEU A 590 21.14 -24.30 -0.53
C LEU A 590 21.76 -24.54 0.85
N LEU A 591 21.01 -24.41 1.93
CA LEU A 591 21.49 -24.68 3.28
C LEU A 591 21.92 -26.16 3.45
N ASP A 592 21.16 -27.10 2.90
CA ASP A 592 21.51 -28.52 2.89
C ASP A 592 22.80 -28.77 2.09
N ALA A 593 22.97 -28.13 0.94
CA ALA A 593 24.19 -28.23 0.16
C ALA A 593 25.42 -27.67 0.90
N LEU A 594 25.27 -26.54 1.58
CA LEU A 594 26.31 -25.91 2.40
C LEU A 594 26.72 -26.82 3.56
N ASP A 595 25.75 -27.46 4.24
CA ASP A 595 26.03 -28.45 5.28
C ASP A 595 26.82 -29.68 4.73
N GLN A 596 26.60 -29.97 3.45
CA GLN A 596 27.34 -31.07 2.77
C GLN A 596 28.70 -30.63 2.19
N THR A 597 28.99 -29.36 2.09
CA THR A 597 30.27 -28.82 1.58
C THR A 597 31.42 -29.00 2.58
N THR A 598 31.13 -29.20 3.85
CA THR A 598 32.09 -29.33 4.94
C THR A 598 31.93 -30.65 5.68
N SER A 599 32.91 -31.00 6.55
CA SER A 599 32.92 -32.23 7.32
C SER A 599 31.88 -32.24 8.46
N ALA A 600 31.53 -31.06 8.98
CA ALA A 600 30.50 -30.87 10.00
C ALA A 600 29.45 -29.87 9.48
N PRO A 601 28.18 -29.99 9.84
CA PRO A 601 27.13 -29.04 9.45
C PRO A 601 27.51 -27.61 9.81
N VAL A 602 27.31 -26.68 8.88
CA VAL A 602 27.65 -25.24 9.01
C VAL A 602 26.45 -24.35 9.26
N ARG A 603 25.26 -24.89 9.14
CA ARG A 603 24.00 -24.12 9.22
C ARG A 603 23.90 -23.25 10.47
N GLU A 604 24.22 -23.78 11.65
CA GLU A 604 24.18 -23.03 12.91
C GLU A 604 25.16 -21.86 12.95
N ARG A 605 26.16 -21.85 12.12
CA ARG A 605 27.20 -20.80 12.05
C ARG A 605 26.89 -19.74 11.03
N ILE A 606 26.22 -20.10 9.94
CA ILE A 606 25.89 -19.19 8.83
C ILE A 606 24.48 -18.61 8.93
N LEU A 607 23.56 -19.29 9.65
CA LEU A 607 22.18 -18.86 9.86
C LEU A 607 22.07 -18.05 11.15
N VAL A 608 21.88 -16.76 10.99
CA VAL A 608 21.73 -15.82 12.11
C VAL A 608 20.25 -15.49 12.30
N THR A 609 19.71 -15.85 13.46
CA THR A 609 18.32 -15.48 13.82
C THR A 609 18.31 -14.14 14.53
N HIS A 610 17.71 -13.14 13.90
CA HIS A 610 17.63 -11.79 14.45
C HIS A 610 16.42 -11.61 15.36
N PRO A 611 16.59 -10.85 16.48
CA PRO A 611 15.45 -10.44 17.30
C PRO A 611 14.55 -9.47 16.51
N LEU A 612 13.26 -9.41 16.90
CA LEU A 612 12.27 -8.51 16.31
C LEU A 612 12.69 -7.04 16.43
N GLN A 613 13.15 -6.64 17.61
CA GLN A 613 13.43 -5.24 17.90
C GLN A 613 14.90 -4.89 17.58
N PRO A 614 15.16 -3.76 16.90
CA PRO A 614 16.52 -3.31 16.61
C PRO A 614 17.33 -2.99 17.88
N PHE A 615 16.67 -2.61 18.97
CA PHE A 615 17.28 -2.33 20.27
C PHE A 615 17.37 -3.54 21.21
N ASP A 616 17.15 -4.76 20.71
CA ASP A 616 17.37 -5.97 21.51
C ASP A 616 18.86 -6.09 21.91
N ARG A 617 19.09 -6.57 23.14
CA ARG A 617 20.44 -6.75 23.70
C ARG A 617 21.38 -7.53 22.80
N LYS A 618 20.88 -8.50 22.03
CA LYS A 618 21.69 -9.30 21.10
C LYS A 618 22.36 -8.47 20.02
N ASN A 619 21.70 -7.39 19.56
CA ASN A 619 22.25 -6.52 18.52
C ASN A 619 23.45 -5.67 19.01
N VAL A 620 23.51 -5.37 20.31
CA VAL A 620 24.54 -4.51 20.92
C VAL A 620 25.62 -5.28 21.68
N THR A 621 25.41 -6.58 21.94
CA THR A 621 26.39 -7.42 22.64
C THR A 621 27.38 -8.00 21.63
N PRO A 622 28.71 -7.74 21.81
CA PRO A 622 29.73 -8.31 20.95
C PRO A 622 29.63 -9.84 20.91
N GLY A 623 29.73 -10.44 19.75
CA GLY A 623 29.70 -11.90 19.56
C GLY A 623 28.32 -12.56 19.71
N ALA A 624 27.26 -11.84 20.01
CA ALA A 624 25.94 -12.46 20.23
C ALA A 624 25.21 -12.84 18.92
N LEU A 625 25.51 -12.17 17.82
CA LEU A 625 24.91 -12.46 16.50
C LEU A 625 25.99 -12.81 15.47
N LEU A 626 26.72 -11.83 14.96
CA LEU A 626 27.68 -12.02 13.88
C LEU A 626 29.02 -11.33 14.23
N GLY A 627 30.13 -12.07 14.09
CA GLY A 627 31.46 -11.52 14.33
C GLY A 627 31.74 -11.22 15.80
N ALA A 628 32.87 -10.57 16.09
CA ALA A 628 33.31 -10.21 17.44
C ALA A 628 32.83 -8.81 17.89
N LYS A 629 32.30 -8.00 16.99
CA LYS A 629 31.80 -6.64 17.26
C LYS A 629 30.29 -6.64 17.59
N PRO A 630 29.73 -5.56 18.15
CA PRO A 630 28.29 -5.35 18.16
C PRO A 630 27.74 -5.36 16.74
N PHE A 631 26.53 -5.89 16.57
CA PHE A 631 25.94 -6.00 15.24
C PHE A 631 25.40 -4.68 14.70
N THR A 632 24.87 -3.80 15.56
CA THR A 632 24.23 -2.56 15.14
C THR A 632 25.19 -1.38 15.06
N PHE A 633 25.01 -0.54 14.03
CA PHE A 633 25.62 0.77 13.86
C PHE A 633 24.67 1.91 14.23
N ASP A 634 23.46 1.62 14.71
CA ASP A 634 22.43 2.57 15.08
C ASP A 634 22.66 3.12 16.50
N PRO A 635 23.04 4.39 16.67
CA PRO A 635 23.25 4.98 17.99
C PRO A 635 21.96 5.07 18.81
N ALA A 636 20.80 5.22 18.18
CA ALA A 636 19.52 5.26 18.87
C ALA A 636 19.13 3.86 19.39
N ALA A 637 19.34 2.83 18.59
CA ALA A 637 19.13 1.44 19.01
C ALA A 637 20.08 1.05 20.15
N LEU A 638 21.34 1.50 20.10
CA LEU A 638 22.31 1.30 21.19
C LEU A 638 21.85 1.96 22.50
N ALA A 639 21.46 3.25 22.43
CA ALA A 639 20.97 3.98 23.58
C ALA A 639 19.71 3.33 24.19
N ALA A 640 18.78 2.89 23.33
CA ALA A 640 17.57 2.19 23.75
C ALA A 640 17.88 0.83 24.40
N ALA A 641 18.82 0.05 23.83
CA ALA A 641 19.26 -1.22 24.41
C ALA A 641 19.92 -1.03 25.76
N GLN A 642 20.77 0.00 25.91
CA GLN A 642 21.41 0.36 27.19
C GLN A 642 20.36 0.75 28.24
N ALA A 643 19.39 1.58 27.86
CA ALA A 643 18.29 1.95 28.73
C ALA A 643 17.44 0.74 29.14
N ALA A 644 17.15 -0.17 28.21
CA ALA A 644 16.39 -1.40 28.47
C ALA A 644 17.15 -2.39 29.37
N ALA A 645 18.49 -2.42 29.30
CA ALA A 645 19.35 -3.24 30.16
C ALA A 645 19.50 -2.66 31.57
N GLY A 646 19.19 -1.41 31.77
CA GLY A 646 19.23 -0.72 33.05
C GLY A 646 18.25 -1.29 34.06
N LYS A 647 18.36 -0.88 35.30
CA LYS A 647 17.41 -1.24 36.36
C LYS A 647 16.02 -0.76 35.92
N ARG A 648 15.07 -1.68 35.82
CA ARG A 648 13.69 -1.35 35.48
C ARG A 648 13.15 -0.40 36.55
N CYS A 649 13.13 0.89 36.23
CA CYS A 649 12.43 1.87 37.03
C CYS A 649 10.93 1.65 36.80
N PRO A 650 10.12 1.52 37.84
CA PRO A 650 8.67 1.62 37.65
C PRO A 650 8.38 2.94 36.93
N PRO A 651 7.39 2.95 36.04
CA PRO A 651 7.02 4.23 35.40
C PRO A 651 6.79 5.24 36.54
N THR A 652 7.48 6.35 36.48
CA THR A 652 7.19 7.49 37.36
C THR A 652 5.71 7.78 37.24
N ALA A 653 5.03 7.85 38.38
CA ALA A 653 3.65 8.32 38.35
C ALA A 653 3.61 9.60 37.52
N PHE A 654 2.59 9.74 36.66
CA PHE A 654 2.41 10.96 35.84
C PHE A 654 2.54 12.23 36.70
N ILE A 655 2.08 12.12 37.94
CA ILE A 655 2.27 13.12 38.99
C ILE A 655 3.13 12.47 40.08
N SER A 656 4.38 12.95 40.25
CA SER A 656 5.33 12.40 41.21
C SER A 656 5.18 12.98 42.65
N GLY A 657 4.25 13.90 42.84
CA GLY A 657 3.98 14.58 44.13
C GLY A 657 2.77 15.47 44.02
N ARG A 658 2.43 16.14 45.11
CA ARG A 658 1.37 17.16 45.11
C ARG A 658 1.78 18.30 44.20
N LEU A 659 0.96 18.61 43.20
CA LEU A 659 1.19 19.80 42.37
C LEU A 659 1.05 21.05 43.22
N PRO A 660 1.83 22.10 42.95
CA PRO A 660 1.62 23.37 43.61
C PRO A 660 0.19 23.85 43.37
N ALA A 661 -0.50 24.24 44.41
CA ALA A 661 -1.81 24.85 44.25
C ALA A 661 -1.69 26.08 43.34
N PRO A 662 -2.58 26.27 42.38
CA PRO A 662 -2.63 27.48 41.58
C PRO A 662 -2.82 28.68 42.55
N PRO A 663 -2.31 29.88 42.21
CA PRO A 663 -2.56 31.07 43.02
C PRO A 663 -4.08 31.28 43.12
N ALA A 664 -4.52 31.60 44.33
CA ALA A 664 -5.93 31.91 44.56
C ALA A 664 -6.34 33.12 43.68
N ALA A 665 -7.02 32.86 42.58
CA ALA A 665 -7.52 33.86 41.65
C ALA A 665 -9.04 33.83 41.59
N ASP A 666 -9.63 34.86 41.03
CA ASP A 666 -11.05 34.86 40.68
C ASP A 666 -11.38 33.69 39.77
N VAL A 667 -12.54 33.11 39.89
CA VAL A 667 -12.99 31.94 39.13
C VAL A 667 -14.16 32.35 38.23
N THR A 668 -14.10 31.89 36.96
CA THR A 668 -15.26 32.08 36.09
C THR A 668 -16.28 30.96 36.32
N LEU A 669 -17.55 31.28 36.20
CA LEU A 669 -18.64 30.28 36.28
C LEU A 669 -18.45 29.22 35.14
N ALA A 670 -18.00 29.62 33.98
CA ALA A 670 -17.76 28.74 32.87
C ALA A 670 -16.71 27.66 33.18
N ASP A 671 -15.58 28.04 33.78
CA ASP A 671 -14.52 27.10 34.16
C ASP A 671 -15.00 26.13 35.23
N LEU A 672 -15.75 26.64 36.21
CA LEU A 672 -16.34 25.83 37.28
C LEU A 672 -17.34 24.79 36.72
N LEU A 673 -18.22 25.19 35.80
CA LEU A 673 -19.20 24.31 35.15
C LEU A 673 -18.52 23.25 34.30
N ASP A 674 -17.49 23.63 33.51
CA ASP A 674 -16.73 22.71 32.66
C ASP A 674 -15.96 21.68 33.51
N PHE A 675 -15.37 22.10 34.62
CA PHE A 675 -14.71 21.21 35.58
C PHE A 675 -15.66 20.16 36.12
N PHE A 676 -16.82 20.56 36.66
CA PHE A 676 -17.79 19.62 37.23
C PHE A 676 -18.50 18.77 36.18
N LYS A 677 -18.45 19.14 34.91
CA LYS A 677 -18.92 18.31 33.79
C LYS A 677 -17.97 17.16 33.50
N ASP A 678 -16.66 17.44 33.53
CA ASP A 678 -15.55 16.47 33.27
C ASP A 678 -14.29 16.91 34.02
N PRO A 679 -14.12 16.52 35.32
CA PRO A 679 -12.99 16.92 36.14
C PRO A 679 -11.65 16.47 35.57
N VAL A 680 -11.60 15.31 34.90
CA VAL A 680 -10.37 14.81 34.27
C VAL A 680 -9.94 15.73 33.14
N LYS A 681 -10.86 16.13 32.29
CA LYS A 681 -10.57 17.07 31.21
C LYS A 681 -10.20 18.45 31.73
N GLY A 682 -10.85 18.91 32.82
CA GLY A 682 -10.50 20.13 33.51
C GLY A 682 -9.07 20.11 34.05
N PHE A 683 -8.68 19.02 34.69
CA PHE A 683 -7.31 18.82 35.19
C PHE A 683 -6.25 18.90 34.09
N PHE A 684 -6.46 18.18 32.96
CA PHE A 684 -5.50 18.23 31.84
C PHE A 684 -5.45 19.63 31.21
N ARG A 685 -6.58 20.35 31.14
CA ARG A 685 -6.60 21.74 30.65
C ARG A 685 -5.77 22.66 31.54
N ALA A 686 -5.86 22.47 32.87
CA ALA A 686 -5.03 23.24 33.81
C ALA A 686 -3.52 22.98 33.68
N LEU A 687 -3.14 21.87 33.05
CA LEU A 687 -1.75 21.54 32.70
C LEU A 687 -1.37 21.93 31.25
N ASP A 688 -2.16 22.74 30.57
CA ASP A 688 -2.01 23.08 29.14
C ASP A 688 -1.88 21.85 28.24
N TYR A 689 -2.50 20.74 28.64
CA TYR A 689 -2.46 19.48 27.89
C TYR A 689 -3.85 19.15 27.32
N THR A 690 -3.88 19.04 26.00
CA THR A 690 -5.09 18.54 25.30
C THR A 690 -4.96 17.04 25.10
N LEU A 691 -5.94 16.29 25.62
CA LEU A 691 -5.97 14.84 25.43
C LEU A 691 -6.08 14.53 23.92
N PRO A 692 -5.17 13.69 23.39
CA PRO A 692 -5.26 13.30 22.00
C PRO A 692 -6.58 12.55 21.75
N TRP A 693 -7.27 12.95 20.70
CA TRP A 693 -8.42 12.20 20.19
C TRP A 693 -7.94 11.23 19.12
N ASP A 694 -8.60 10.08 19.02
CA ASP A 694 -8.40 9.23 17.87
C ASP A 694 -8.70 10.02 16.59
N VAL A 695 -7.79 9.95 15.63
CA VAL A 695 -7.97 10.62 14.34
C VAL A 695 -9.19 9.99 13.68
N ASP A 696 -10.26 10.74 13.57
CA ASP A 696 -11.45 10.30 12.87
C ASP A 696 -11.11 10.02 11.40
N THR A 697 -11.14 8.77 11.00
CA THR A 697 -10.91 8.37 9.61
C THR A 697 -12.09 8.80 8.74
N VAL A 698 -11.78 9.17 7.50
CA VAL A 698 -12.83 9.43 6.51
C VAL A 698 -13.49 8.11 6.13
N GLU A 699 -14.79 8.04 6.25
CA GLU A 699 -15.58 6.86 5.91
C GLU A 699 -16.10 6.95 4.47
N ASP A 700 -15.97 5.86 3.72
CA ASP A 700 -16.44 5.74 2.33
C ASP A 700 -17.84 5.14 2.20
N SER A 701 -18.40 4.61 3.27
CA SER A 701 -19.69 3.93 3.24
C SER A 701 -20.84 4.87 3.59
N ILE A 702 -21.93 4.82 2.83
CA ILE A 702 -23.18 5.49 3.20
C ILE A 702 -23.67 4.91 4.53
N PRO A 703 -24.10 5.74 5.50
CA PRO A 703 -24.58 5.25 6.79
C PRO A 703 -25.80 4.34 6.60
N VAL A 704 -25.72 3.12 7.07
CA VAL A 704 -26.81 2.14 7.02
C VAL A 704 -27.40 1.93 8.40
N GLN A 705 -26.58 2.14 9.43
CA GLN A 705 -26.98 2.02 10.85
C GLN A 705 -26.68 3.33 11.58
N VAL A 706 -27.52 3.66 12.54
CA VAL A 706 -27.31 4.76 13.48
C VAL A 706 -26.97 4.14 14.82
N ASP A 707 -25.72 4.23 15.22
CA ASP A 707 -25.27 3.75 16.53
C ASP A 707 -25.78 4.66 17.68
N ALA A 708 -25.43 4.33 18.91
CA ALA A 708 -25.91 5.06 20.06
C ALA A 708 -25.37 6.50 20.16
N LEU A 709 -24.14 6.74 19.69
CA LEU A 709 -23.51 8.06 19.66
C LEU A 709 -24.12 8.93 18.56
N ALA A 710 -24.27 8.37 17.35
CA ALA A 710 -24.93 9.05 16.24
C ALA A 710 -26.41 9.36 16.57
N GLU A 711 -27.15 8.42 17.23
CA GLU A 711 -28.51 8.68 17.69
C GLU A 711 -28.57 9.85 18.70
N TRP A 712 -27.60 9.87 19.62
CA TRP A 712 -27.54 10.95 20.61
C TRP A 712 -27.21 12.29 19.90
N THR A 713 -26.26 12.33 19.03
CA THR A 713 -25.85 13.55 18.30
C THR A 713 -27.01 14.13 17.48
N VAL A 714 -27.69 13.27 16.71
CA VAL A 714 -28.89 13.66 15.93
C VAL A 714 -30.01 14.14 16.84
N GLY A 715 -30.28 13.41 17.93
CA GLY A 715 -31.34 13.74 18.90
C GLY A 715 -31.09 15.04 19.65
N GLU A 716 -29.84 15.31 20.03
CA GLU A 716 -29.48 16.54 20.76
C GLU A 716 -29.62 17.77 19.84
N ARG A 717 -29.21 17.64 18.52
CA ARG A 717 -29.41 18.71 17.54
C ARG A 717 -30.89 18.98 17.27
N MET A 718 -31.69 17.94 17.00
CA MET A 718 -33.13 18.09 16.82
C MET A 718 -33.80 18.74 18.05
N LEU A 719 -33.42 18.35 19.27
CA LEU A 719 -33.90 18.95 20.49
C LEU A 719 -33.53 20.44 20.58
N ARG A 720 -32.31 20.81 20.27
CA ARG A 720 -31.83 22.19 20.27
C ARG A 720 -32.64 23.05 19.28
N ASP A 721 -32.81 22.54 18.05
CA ASP A 721 -33.55 23.24 17.00
C ASP A 721 -35.03 23.47 17.41
N MET A 722 -35.69 22.48 17.99
CA MET A 722 -37.07 22.61 18.50
C MET A 722 -37.17 23.60 19.67
N LEU A 723 -36.17 23.67 20.55
CA LEU A 723 -36.13 24.64 21.63
C LEU A 723 -35.90 26.08 21.16
N ARG A 724 -35.31 26.25 19.98
CA ARG A 724 -35.16 27.54 19.26
C ARG A 724 -36.41 27.89 18.44
N GLY A 725 -37.46 27.03 18.45
CA GLY A 725 -38.72 27.28 17.79
C GLY A 725 -38.90 26.60 16.43
N LEU A 726 -37.95 25.77 15.99
CA LEU A 726 -38.13 25.05 14.74
C LEU A 726 -39.23 23.98 14.89
N HIS A 727 -40.04 23.83 13.84
CA HIS A 727 -41.03 22.76 13.82
C HIS A 727 -40.36 21.39 13.85
N PRO A 728 -40.90 20.38 14.55
CA PRO A 728 -40.26 19.05 14.64
C PRO A 728 -39.95 18.40 13.31
N ASP A 729 -40.77 18.59 12.29
CA ASP A 729 -40.52 18.04 10.94
C ASP A 729 -39.36 18.75 10.24
N ASP A 730 -39.22 20.07 10.43
CA ASP A 730 -38.13 20.83 9.87
C ASP A 730 -36.80 20.47 10.55
N ALA A 731 -36.76 20.24 11.83
CA ALA A 731 -35.62 19.71 12.57
C ALA A 731 -35.19 18.32 12.04
N ALA A 732 -36.14 17.46 11.71
CA ALA A 732 -35.88 16.17 11.09
C ALA A 732 -35.39 16.32 9.65
N HIS A 733 -35.92 17.30 8.90
CA HIS A 733 -35.45 17.61 7.55
C HIS A 733 -34.02 18.20 7.54
N SER A 734 -33.64 18.98 8.56
CA SER A 734 -32.26 19.46 8.72
C SER A 734 -31.28 18.30 8.90
N GLU A 735 -31.61 17.33 9.73
CA GLU A 735 -30.76 16.12 9.88
C GLU A 735 -30.69 15.27 8.60
N TRP A 736 -31.78 15.19 7.86
CA TRP A 736 -31.80 14.56 6.56
C TRP A 736 -30.83 15.29 5.57
N ARG A 737 -30.82 16.63 5.56
CA ARG A 737 -29.90 17.44 4.74
C ARG A 737 -28.45 17.28 5.15
N ARG A 738 -28.14 17.03 6.43
CA ARG A 738 -26.77 16.75 6.89
C ARG A 738 -26.22 15.42 6.38
N GLY A 739 -27.10 14.48 5.95
CA GLY A 739 -26.68 13.18 5.45
C GLY A 739 -26.19 12.21 6.54
N THR A 740 -26.54 12.44 7.79
CA THR A 740 -26.16 11.58 8.95
C THR A 740 -27.06 10.36 9.10
N LEU A 741 -28.23 10.39 8.48
CA LEU A 741 -29.23 9.34 8.55
C LEU A 741 -29.12 8.35 7.38
N PRO A 742 -29.49 7.07 7.60
CA PRO A 742 -29.56 6.10 6.51
C PRO A 742 -30.48 6.57 5.38
N PRO A 743 -30.20 6.21 4.11
CA PRO A 743 -31.06 6.62 3.01
C PRO A 743 -32.40 5.88 3.00
N GLY A 744 -33.41 6.53 2.39
CA GLY A 744 -34.72 5.94 2.13
C GLY A 744 -35.55 5.66 3.39
N ARG A 745 -36.36 4.62 3.35
CA ARG A 745 -37.34 4.32 4.40
C ARG A 745 -36.72 4.01 5.78
N LEU A 746 -35.48 3.48 5.81
CA LEU A 746 -34.76 3.21 7.06
C LEU A 746 -34.45 4.51 7.80
N GLY A 747 -33.90 5.50 7.11
CA GLY A 747 -33.59 6.81 7.69
C GLY A 747 -34.87 7.55 8.14
N VAL A 748 -35.93 7.54 7.32
CA VAL A 748 -37.22 8.15 7.68
C VAL A 748 -37.80 7.54 8.95
N ARG A 749 -37.76 6.21 9.07
CA ARG A 749 -38.26 5.53 10.31
C ARG A 749 -37.40 5.93 11.51
N ARG A 750 -36.09 5.94 11.38
CA ARG A 750 -35.17 6.26 12.47
C ARG A 750 -35.30 7.73 12.89
N ALA A 751 -35.33 8.62 11.91
CA ALA A 751 -35.59 10.04 12.15
C ALA A 751 -36.87 10.29 12.91
N LYS A 752 -37.97 9.61 12.55
CA LYS A 752 -39.27 9.71 13.24
C LYS A 752 -39.17 9.27 14.70
N GLU A 753 -38.48 8.19 15.00
CA GLU A 753 -38.26 7.73 16.37
C GLU A 753 -37.51 8.76 17.21
N ILE A 754 -36.38 9.28 16.68
CA ILE A 754 -35.55 10.29 17.33
C ILE A 754 -36.33 11.61 17.50
N ARG A 755 -36.97 12.08 16.43
CA ARG A 755 -37.81 13.27 16.43
C ARG A 755 -38.91 13.25 17.50
N ASN A 756 -39.63 12.14 17.60
CA ASN A 756 -40.72 12.04 18.58
C ASN A 756 -40.18 12.16 20.01
N ARG A 757 -39.04 11.51 20.32
CA ARG A 757 -38.41 11.66 21.64
C ARG A 757 -37.90 13.08 21.89
N ALA A 758 -37.27 13.71 20.90
CA ALA A 758 -36.81 15.09 21.02
C ALA A 758 -37.98 16.06 21.21
N ARG A 759 -39.07 15.88 20.45
CA ARG A 759 -40.29 16.66 20.58
C ARG A 759 -40.88 16.56 21.98
N ASP A 760 -40.98 15.35 22.53
CA ASP A 760 -41.59 15.16 23.87
C ASP A 760 -40.70 15.81 24.95
N LEU A 761 -39.37 15.77 24.80
CA LEU A 761 -38.45 16.49 25.70
C LEU A 761 -38.56 18.02 25.51
N ALA A 762 -38.65 18.53 24.30
CA ALA A 762 -38.82 19.93 24.02
C ALA A 762 -40.12 20.47 24.57
N ALA A 763 -41.25 19.76 24.36
CA ALA A 763 -42.54 20.12 24.91
C ALA A 763 -42.53 20.16 26.46
N ALA A 764 -41.86 19.18 27.07
CA ALA A 764 -41.72 19.15 28.52
C ALA A 764 -40.89 20.33 29.06
N ALA A 765 -39.92 20.81 28.31
CA ALA A 765 -39.08 21.95 28.66
C ALA A 765 -39.81 23.28 28.43
N LEU A 766 -40.46 23.42 27.28
CA LEU A 766 -41.19 24.64 26.90
C LEU A 766 -42.34 24.94 27.86
N ALA A 767 -43.01 23.93 28.42
CA ALA A 767 -44.05 24.08 29.44
C ALA A 767 -43.57 24.78 30.73
N HIS A 768 -42.27 24.92 30.93
CA HIS A 768 -41.65 25.56 32.09
C HIS A 768 -40.78 26.78 31.72
N ARG A 769 -40.81 27.22 30.45
CA ARG A 769 -40.13 28.40 29.97
C ARG A 769 -41.09 29.55 29.76
N ASP A 770 -41.43 30.22 30.88
CA ASP A 770 -42.38 31.34 30.86
C ASP A 770 -41.68 32.61 30.36
N GLY A 771 -42.09 33.11 29.21
CA GLY A 771 -41.51 34.32 28.57
C GLY A 771 -40.22 34.09 27.87
N HIS A 772 -39.44 35.16 27.65
CA HIS A 772 -38.15 35.09 27.00
C HIS A 772 -37.05 34.77 27.99
N GLY A 773 -36.13 33.89 27.63
CA GLY A 773 -34.95 33.58 28.43
C GLY A 773 -34.05 34.81 28.59
N GLN A 774 -33.78 35.19 29.81
CA GLN A 774 -32.90 36.29 30.16
C GLN A 774 -31.50 35.78 30.54
N ALA A 775 -30.50 36.58 30.26
CA ALA A 775 -29.16 36.37 30.77
C ALA A 775 -29.01 37.14 32.09
N HIS A 776 -28.50 36.48 33.11
CA HIS A 776 -28.18 37.07 34.40
C HIS A 776 -26.67 37.06 34.62
N ASP A 777 -26.08 38.23 34.63
CA ASP A 777 -24.68 38.38 35.03
C ASP A 777 -24.53 38.21 36.52
N VAL A 778 -23.56 37.47 36.92
CA VAL A 778 -23.30 37.16 38.34
C VAL A 778 -21.87 37.54 38.70
N ASP A 779 -21.71 38.09 39.86
CA ASP A 779 -20.43 38.49 40.43
C ASP A 779 -20.51 38.35 41.97
N VAL A 780 -20.26 37.14 42.43
CA VAL A 780 -20.42 36.70 43.80
C VAL A 780 -19.11 36.80 44.54
N ASP A 781 -19.11 37.58 45.66
CA ASP A 781 -18.02 37.61 46.62
C ASP A 781 -17.98 36.30 47.44
N LEU A 782 -16.91 35.56 47.31
CA LEU A 782 -16.70 34.32 48.05
C LEU A 782 -16.18 34.52 49.47
N GLY A 783 -15.80 35.76 49.86
CA GLY A 783 -15.45 36.13 51.25
C GLY A 783 -13.98 35.99 51.55
N ASP A 784 -13.09 35.78 50.78
CA ASP A 784 -11.62 35.75 51.01
C ASP A 784 -10.83 36.56 49.96
N GLY A 785 -11.47 37.58 49.43
CA GLY A 785 -10.95 38.42 48.39
C GLY A 785 -11.04 37.80 47.00
N ARG A 786 -11.77 36.69 46.86
CA ARG A 786 -12.05 35.99 45.59
C ARG A 786 -13.47 36.22 45.13
N ARG A 787 -13.67 36.25 43.84
CA ARG A 787 -14.97 36.44 43.22
C ARG A 787 -15.26 35.29 42.26
N LEU A 788 -16.52 34.92 42.12
CA LEU A 788 -17.03 34.06 41.09
C LEU A 788 -17.87 34.89 40.13
N SER A 789 -17.39 35.09 38.92
CA SER A 789 -18.01 35.91 37.90
C SER A 789 -18.45 35.10 36.68
N GLY A 790 -19.51 35.56 35.98
CA GLY A 790 -19.97 34.92 34.75
C GLY A 790 -21.41 35.25 34.45
N THR A 791 -22.06 34.46 33.61
CA THR A 791 -23.46 34.64 33.17
C THR A 791 -24.22 33.35 33.24
N VAL A 792 -25.37 33.36 33.90
CA VAL A 792 -26.33 32.26 33.87
C VAL A 792 -27.42 32.55 32.85
N THR A 793 -27.54 31.69 31.83
CA THR A 793 -28.48 31.87 30.72
C THR A 793 -28.87 30.50 30.12
N PRO A 794 -30.12 30.29 29.67
CA PRO A 794 -31.28 31.18 29.84
C PRO A 794 -31.99 30.97 31.18
N VAL A 795 -32.48 32.06 31.73
CA VAL A 795 -33.31 32.10 32.94
C VAL A 795 -34.73 32.54 32.58
N PHE A 796 -35.72 31.82 32.98
CA PHE A 796 -37.13 32.10 32.71
C PHE A 796 -37.81 32.47 34.03
N GLY A 797 -38.05 33.78 34.26
CA GLY A 797 -38.58 34.28 35.53
C GLY A 797 -37.59 34.01 36.67
N GLY A 798 -37.95 33.13 37.62
CA GLY A 798 -37.06 32.63 38.68
C GLY A 798 -36.55 31.21 38.48
N ARG A 799 -36.56 30.72 37.24
CA ARG A 799 -36.22 29.31 36.97
C ARG A 799 -35.23 29.16 35.82
N THR A 800 -34.21 28.31 36.01
CA THR A 800 -33.42 27.77 34.93
C THR A 800 -34.02 26.44 34.44
N VAL A 801 -34.07 26.21 33.11
CA VAL A 801 -34.59 24.97 32.52
C VAL A 801 -33.54 24.39 31.57
N SER A 802 -32.85 23.38 32.06
CA SER A 802 -31.89 22.63 31.26
C SER A 802 -32.51 21.34 30.71
N VAL A 803 -32.26 21.03 29.45
CA VAL A 803 -32.80 19.83 28.81
C VAL A 803 -31.74 19.16 27.96
N THR A 804 -31.72 17.83 27.98
CA THR A 804 -30.79 17.03 27.19
C THR A 804 -31.46 15.81 26.59
N TYR A 805 -31.04 15.38 25.41
CA TYR A 805 -31.46 14.11 24.80
C TYR A 805 -30.84 12.89 25.50
N SER A 806 -29.88 13.10 26.39
CA SER A 806 -29.27 12.05 27.20
C SER A 806 -30.19 11.50 28.26
N LYS A 807 -29.88 10.34 28.83
CA LYS A 807 -30.42 9.92 30.13
C LYS A 807 -29.84 10.83 31.19
N LEU A 808 -30.70 11.33 32.11
CA LEU A 808 -30.24 12.19 33.19
C LEU A 808 -29.17 11.48 34.04
N ALA A 809 -28.03 12.09 34.16
CA ALA A 809 -26.87 11.65 34.92
C ALA A 809 -26.26 12.84 35.68
N PRO A 810 -25.40 12.63 36.69
CA PRO A 810 -24.78 13.70 37.45
C PRO A 810 -24.16 14.81 36.62
N LYS A 811 -23.43 14.45 35.54
CA LYS A 811 -22.81 15.41 34.60
C LYS A 811 -23.78 16.38 33.91
N HIS A 812 -25.08 16.08 33.89
CA HIS A 812 -26.10 16.95 33.31
C HIS A 812 -26.82 17.79 34.37
N VAL A 813 -26.92 17.32 35.61
CA VAL A 813 -27.64 18.01 36.69
C VAL A 813 -26.77 18.92 37.53
N LEU A 814 -25.49 18.58 37.70
CA LEU A 814 -24.54 19.42 38.46
C LEU A 814 -24.37 20.82 37.86
N PRO A 815 -24.18 21.00 36.54
CA PRO A 815 -24.05 22.34 35.95
C PRO A 815 -25.31 23.21 36.22
N ALA A 816 -26.50 22.62 36.09
CA ALA A 816 -27.73 23.35 36.32
C ALA A 816 -27.91 23.71 37.80
N TRP A 817 -27.51 22.82 38.71
CA TRP A 817 -27.54 23.09 40.16
C TRP A 817 -26.52 24.15 40.57
N ILE A 818 -25.29 24.12 40.04
CA ILE A 818 -24.26 25.14 40.30
C ILE A 818 -24.74 26.50 39.81
N GLY A 819 -25.33 26.60 38.61
CA GLY A 819 -25.91 27.83 38.11
C GLY A 819 -27.03 28.36 39.00
N LEU A 820 -27.88 27.47 39.56
CA LEU A 820 -28.90 27.82 40.53
C LEU A 820 -28.29 28.40 41.81
N VAL A 821 -27.26 27.74 42.36
CA VAL A 821 -26.60 28.19 43.61
C VAL A 821 -25.98 29.54 43.40
N THR A 822 -25.37 29.77 42.20
CA THR A 822 -24.73 31.07 41.85
C THR A 822 -25.79 32.20 41.77
N LEU A 823 -26.97 31.95 41.15
CA LEU A 823 -28.07 32.91 41.09
C LEU A 823 -28.58 33.26 42.50
N ALA A 824 -28.75 32.24 43.35
CA ALA A 824 -29.24 32.43 44.71
C ALA A 824 -28.24 33.17 45.60
N ALA A 825 -26.95 33.00 45.35
CA ALA A 825 -25.89 33.78 46.04
C ALA A 825 -25.85 35.25 45.59
N GLN A 826 -26.12 35.50 44.29
CA GLN A 826 -26.13 36.84 43.69
C GLN A 826 -27.38 37.63 44.14
N GLU A 827 -28.53 37.03 44.19
CA GLU A 827 -29.82 37.67 44.58
C GLU A 827 -30.54 36.84 45.64
N PRO A 828 -30.15 36.91 46.92
CA PRO A 828 -30.69 36.05 47.99
C PRO A 828 -32.16 36.31 48.34
N GLY A 829 -32.75 37.43 47.94
CA GLY A 829 -34.14 37.76 48.18
C GLY A 829 -35.17 37.23 47.15
N ARG A 830 -34.73 36.54 46.14
CA ARG A 830 -35.56 36.04 45.03
C ARG A 830 -35.69 34.53 45.10
N GLU A 831 -36.89 34.06 44.76
CA GLU A 831 -37.13 32.61 44.64
C GLU A 831 -36.52 32.09 43.36
N TRP A 832 -35.53 31.21 43.49
CA TRP A 832 -34.86 30.56 42.40
C TRP A 832 -35.13 29.05 42.38
N SER A 833 -35.18 28.47 41.19
CA SER A 833 -35.25 27.02 41.02
C SER A 833 -34.51 26.57 39.74
N ALA A 834 -34.04 25.33 39.71
CA ALA A 834 -33.47 24.73 38.48
C ALA A 834 -34.20 23.42 38.13
N LEU A 835 -34.68 23.33 36.94
CA LEU A 835 -35.34 22.14 36.40
C LEU A 835 -34.46 21.47 35.35
N CYS A 836 -34.10 20.23 35.60
CA CYS A 836 -33.39 19.38 34.63
C CYS A 836 -34.34 18.36 34.03
N ILE A 837 -34.32 18.26 32.68
CA ILE A 837 -35.19 17.37 31.92
C ILE A 837 -34.29 16.50 31.00
N GLY A 838 -34.53 15.20 30.93
CA GLY A 838 -33.86 14.28 30.06
C GLY A 838 -34.59 12.93 29.97
N ARG A 839 -33.98 11.98 29.29
CA ARG A 839 -34.56 10.63 29.18
C ARG A 839 -34.44 9.89 30.50
N SER A 840 -35.41 9.07 30.81
CA SER A 840 -35.36 8.16 31.95
C SER A 840 -34.50 6.92 31.64
N LYS A 841 -34.08 6.22 32.69
CA LYS A 841 -33.47 4.89 32.55
C LYS A 841 -34.48 3.84 32.08
N THR A 842 -35.76 4.01 32.44
CA THR A 842 -36.90 3.21 31.94
C THR A 842 -37.35 3.70 30.56
N ARG A 843 -37.70 2.77 29.65
CA ARG A 843 -38.07 3.10 28.25
C ARG A 843 -39.27 4.07 28.22
N ASN A 844 -39.19 5.07 27.36
CA ASN A 844 -40.23 6.03 26.96
C ASN A 844 -40.75 7.00 28.06
N HIS A 845 -40.03 7.18 29.15
CA HIS A 845 -40.39 8.18 30.15
C HIS A 845 -39.39 9.34 30.16
N ILE A 846 -39.91 10.54 30.46
CA ILE A 846 -39.12 11.75 30.69
C ILE A 846 -38.78 11.80 32.19
N ALA A 847 -37.51 11.93 32.49
CA ALA A 847 -37.00 12.19 33.81
C ALA A 847 -36.95 13.70 34.06
N ARG A 848 -37.46 14.11 35.20
CA ARG A 848 -37.42 15.51 35.65
C ARG A 848 -36.78 15.55 37.04
N ARG A 849 -35.92 16.53 37.28
CA ARG A 849 -35.38 16.83 38.59
C ARG A 849 -35.47 18.33 38.83
N LEU A 850 -36.16 18.71 39.92
CA LEU A 850 -36.28 20.08 40.39
C LEU A 850 -35.33 20.27 41.57
N PHE A 851 -34.57 21.35 41.53
CA PHE A 851 -33.66 21.79 42.57
C PHE A 851 -34.12 23.14 43.12
N VAL A 852 -33.94 23.29 44.41
CA VAL A 852 -34.09 24.56 45.15
C VAL A 852 -32.73 24.97 45.71
N PRO A 853 -32.50 26.26 45.95
CA PRO A 853 -31.24 26.73 46.53
C PRO A 853 -30.96 26.10 47.89
N PRO A 854 -29.71 25.87 48.24
CA PRO A 854 -29.30 25.50 49.58
C PRO A 854 -29.52 26.69 50.56
N PRO A 855 -29.55 26.44 51.85
CA PRO A 855 -29.76 27.53 52.87
C PRO A 855 -28.65 28.58 52.83
N ASP A 856 -27.44 28.18 52.56
CA ASP A 856 -26.28 29.09 52.42
C ASP A 856 -25.62 28.84 51.04
N PRO A 857 -26.05 29.56 49.98
CA PRO A 857 -25.47 29.41 48.67
C PRO A 857 -24.00 29.79 48.56
N VAL A 858 -23.53 30.82 49.30
CA VAL A 858 -22.14 31.29 49.25
C VAL A 858 -21.21 30.26 49.86
N ALA A 859 -21.58 29.65 51.00
CA ALA A 859 -20.77 28.58 51.60
C ALA A 859 -20.61 27.39 50.65
N VAL A 860 -21.68 26.99 49.94
CA VAL A 860 -21.65 25.91 48.96
C VAL A 860 -20.75 26.26 47.77
N LEU A 861 -20.80 27.51 47.25
CA LEU A 861 -19.91 27.96 46.18
C LEU A 861 -18.44 27.93 46.62
N ARG A 862 -18.14 28.30 47.84
CA ARG A 862 -16.76 28.18 48.40
C ARG A 862 -16.28 26.73 48.40
N GLU A 863 -17.11 25.80 48.85
CA GLU A 863 -16.77 24.36 48.84
C GLU A 863 -16.49 23.87 47.41
N LEU A 864 -17.33 24.28 46.43
CA LEU A 864 -17.15 23.92 45.03
C LEU A 864 -15.86 24.51 44.45
N VAL A 865 -15.53 25.77 44.80
CA VAL A 865 -14.28 26.39 44.34
C VAL A 865 -13.08 25.75 44.99
N LEU A 866 -13.17 25.36 46.27
CA LEU A 866 -12.10 24.61 46.95
C LEU A 866 -11.85 23.25 46.30
N LEU A 867 -12.92 22.57 45.84
CA LEU A 867 -12.77 21.33 45.06
C LEU A 867 -12.19 21.54 43.65
N TYR A 868 -12.48 22.70 43.05
CA TYR A 868 -11.92 23.10 41.78
C TYR A 868 -10.41 23.37 41.88
N ASP A 869 -10.00 24.04 42.97
CA ASP A 869 -8.58 24.37 43.22
C ASP A 869 -7.75 23.17 43.69
N ALA A 870 -8.36 22.13 44.26
CA ALA A 870 -7.70 20.97 44.83
C ALA A 870 -7.29 19.92 43.75
#